data_7c15a9cfe9e19e5eeb8c45e6c129931d
#
_entry.id   7c15a9cfe9e19e5eeb8c45e6c129931d
#
_cell.length_a   1.000
_cell.length_b   1.000
_cell.length_c   1.000
_cell.angle_alpha   90.00
_cell.angle_beta   90.00
_cell.angle_gamma   90.00
#
_symmetry.space_group_name_H-M   'P 1'
#
loop_
_entity.id
_entity.type
_entity.pdbx_description
1 polymer ?
#
loop_
_entity_poly.entity_id
_entity_poly.type
_entity_poly.pdbx_seq_one_letter_code
_entity_poly.pdbx_strand_id
1 'polypeptide(L)'
;MDREIIQGNRIYLKPITADDTEMVLKWRNSDRTVRNFYYRKPVTPEDHEKWLSEKVDTGEVWQYVVCLKDGDTPVGSVYLQHFDAATMTGESGVFFSEDAPAGKGIATEAVKLLGDKVGFEKLGLLRITAKVIASNEASIKLHENAGYHVRSEVKGDVCSDGKVVDSLWFVRNVPSYRMDRKPLLKAETGKISVLKDTYDVDGRKNDRPDMDPSQKICERLLVTVPGSKSITNRSLLTAMLAEGESVIRGVLFSDDTESFLSCMEALGIEAEADRKECTVRVKGCGGNIPGKESYLNVGSAGTAARFLTAVLGLCDGGVYHMDSSEQMKKRPMAPLLNSLKELGCEVLYEGEEGFFPFTLKPHGFASDSVTVDIDKSSQFLSALLIAAPMSDKGLNINVTGTHGLSYVAMTMKIMESFGAKCSKADASCRNAEDGENADRTGSLEGGLTYRVEHGKYMAADYQVEPDASAAAYFFAMSPLVGKSITVKGLHPDSMQGDTGFVKILENAGWINGRDEAEGLTVCPGIRLNGFSSGCAKIASDTGSESAATGENGSCRMQVIDMSSCSDQTITLAAVAPYLENGIRITGISHIRHQESDRISAIVSELRKMGAKVLEDGDDIVINPSGICPAEIETYNDHRMAMGFSLDGLILRNLTILDPMCCAKTFPDYFAYLDEIMNL
;
A
#
# COMPACT_ATOMS: atom_id res chain seq x y z
N MET A 1 -7.61 8.92 -33.52
CA MET A 1 -8.38 9.09 -32.27
C MET A 1 -8.95 10.48 -32.23
N ASP A 2 -10.27 10.65 -32.03
CA ASP A 2 -10.88 11.99 -31.94
C ASP A 2 -10.42 12.70 -30.68
N ARG A 3 -9.58 13.73 -30.88
CA ARG A 3 -9.14 14.65 -29.85
C ARG A 3 -9.96 15.91 -29.94
N GLU A 4 -10.64 16.24 -28.86
CA GLU A 4 -11.51 17.40 -28.77
C GLU A 4 -10.76 18.60 -28.21
N ILE A 5 -11.26 19.81 -28.52
CA ILE A 5 -10.84 21.04 -27.85
C ILE A 5 -11.33 21.01 -26.40
N ILE A 6 -10.43 21.21 -25.46
CA ILE A 6 -10.73 21.16 -24.04
C ILE A 6 -10.82 22.58 -23.49
N GLN A 7 -12.00 22.95 -22.98
CA GLN A 7 -12.26 24.29 -22.50
C GLN A 7 -11.83 24.47 -21.05
N GLY A 8 -10.99 25.46 -20.78
CA GLY A 8 -10.65 25.94 -19.43
C GLY A 8 -11.36 27.27 -19.12
N ASN A 9 -10.91 27.96 -18.08
CA ASN A 9 -11.46 29.27 -17.70
C ASN A 9 -10.94 30.40 -18.61
N ARG A 10 -9.62 30.55 -18.68
CA ARG A 10 -8.92 31.61 -19.45
C ARG A 10 -8.29 31.11 -20.73
N ILE A 11 -8.13 29.80 -20.84
CA ILE A 11 -7.50 29.10 -21.95
C ILE A 11 -8.42 28.02 -22.51
N TYR A 12 -8.03 27.51 -23.65
CA TYR A 12 -8.47 26.21 -24.14
C TYR A 12 -7.26 25.43 -24.68
N LEU A 13 -7.36 24.10 -24.67
CA LEU A 13 -6.35 23.21 -25.23
C LEU A 13 -6.85 22.73 -26.60
N LYS A 14 -6.14 23.10 -27.67
CA LYS A 14 -6.39 22.67 -29.05
C LYS A 14 -5.50 21.47 -29.36
N PRO A 15 -6.03 20.33 -29.87
CA PRO A 15 -5.18 19.25 -30.35
C PRO A 15 -4.15 19.78 -31.36
N ILE A 16 -2.89 19.36 -31.20
CA ILE A 16 -1.81 19.75 -32.12
C ILE A 16 -2.03 19.15 -33.50
N THR A 17 -1.70 19.89 -34.53
CA THR A 17 -1.73 19.45 -35.94
C THR A 17 -0.44 19.82 -36.67
N ALA A 18 -0.28 19.35 -37.89
CA ALA A 18 0.86 19.71 -38.73
C ALA A 18 0.97 21.22 -39.00
N ASP A 19 -0.17 21.93 -39.03
CA ASP A 19 -0.20 23.39 -39.23
C ASP A 19 0.44 24.16 -38.06
N ASP A 20 0.57 23.54 -36.88
CA ASP A 20 1.17 24.15 -35.72
C ASP A 20 2.71 24.00 -35.66
N THR A 21 3.31 23.26 -36.63
CA THR A 21 4.71 22.85 -36.59
C THR A 21 5.69 24.03 -36.47
N GLU A 22 5.59 25.03 -37.34
CA GLU A 22 6.50 26.18 -37.33
C GLU A 22 6.49 26.92 -35.99
N MET A 23 5.30 27.17 -35.48
CA MET A 23 5.08 27.85 -34.19
C MET A 23 5.62 27.05 -33.03
N VAL A 24 5.29 25.75 -32.94
CA VAL A 24 5.71 24.86 -31.86
C VAL A 24 7.24 24.68 -31.86
N LEU A 25 7.87 24.54 -33.02
CA LEU A 25 9.32 24.45 -33.14
C LEU A 25 10.01 25.74 -32.68
N LYS A 26 9.47 26.92 -33.00
CA LYS A 26 9.99 28.20 -32.49
C LYS A 26 10.05 28.19 -30.97
N TRP A 27 9.01 27.73 -30.30
CA TRP A 27 8.96 27.65 -28.81
C TRP A 27 9.87 26.56 -28.26
N ARG A 28 9.86 25.37 -28.91
CA ARG A 28 10.62 24.19 -28.45
C ARG A 28 12.13 24.40 -28.57
N ASN A 29 12.57 25.11 -29.60
CA ASN A 29 13.97 25.37 -29.86
C ASN A 29 14.48 26.69 -29.25
N SER A 30 13.65 27.45 -28.53
CA SER A 30 14.11 28.65 -27.82
C SER A 30 15.14 28.31 -26.75
N ASP A 31 16.11 29.21 -26.52
CA ASP A 31 17.15 29.01 -25.51
C ASP A 31 16.60 28.72 -24.11
N ARG A 32 15.48 29.36 -23.78
CA ARG A 32 14.77 29.14 -22.51
C ARG A 32 14.27 27.71 -22.40
N THR A 33 13.62 27.17 -23.43
CA THR A 33 13.07 25.82 -23.43
C THR A 33 14.19 24.78 -23.45
N VAL A 34 15.13 24.88 -24.37
CA VAL A 34 16.27 23.94 -24.53
C VAL A 34 17.05 23.79 -23.22
N ARG A 35 17.31 24.91 -22.51
CA ARG A 35 18.06 24.91 -21.25
C ARG A 35 17.38 24.13 -20.13
N ASN A 36 16.06 24.09 -20.15
CA ASN A 36 15.22 23.48 -19.12
C ASN A 36 14.66 22.10 -19.50
N PHE A 37 15.11 21.53 -20.65
CA PHE A 37 14.73 20.20 -21.09
C PHE A 37 15.90 19.22 -21.01
N TYR A 38 15.59 17.94 -20.86
CA TYR A 38 16.59 16.85 -20.92
C TYR A 38 17.08 16.61 -22.36
N TYR A 39 16.15 16.65 -23.33
CA TYR A 39 16.52 16.61 -24.76
C TYR A 39 16.82 18.03 -25.23
N ARG A 40 18.11 18.33 -25.44
CA ARG A 40 18.64 19.69 -25.73
C ARG A 40 19.05 19.91 -27.16
N LYS A 41 18.95 18.88 -28.00
CA LYS A 41 19.21 19.06 -29.44
C LYS A 41 18.08 19.84 -30.10
N PRO A 42 18.35 20.72 -31.07
CA PRO A 42 17.31 21.34 -31.89
C PRO A 42 16.42 20.29 -32.54
N VAL A 43 15.13 20.52 -32.56
CA VAL A 43 14.14 19.67 -33.26
C VAL A 43 13.89 20.27 -34.63
N THR A 44 14.06 19.47 -35.69
CA THR A 44 13.83 19.92 -37.08
C THR A 44 12.35 19.76 -37.47
N PRO A 45 11.88 20.39 -38.56
CA PRO A 45 10.54 20.14 -39.09
C PRO A 45 10.28 18.66 -39.39
N GLU A 46 11.27 17.95 -39.94
CA GLU A 46 11.20 16.53 -40.27
C GLU A 46 11.09 15.68 -38.99
N ASP A 47 11.84 16.02 -37.94
CA ASP A 47 11.72 15.34 -36.63
C ASP A 47 10.32 15.54 -36.03
N HIS A 48 9.75 16.74 -36.17
CA HIS A 48 8.42 17.06 -35.65
C HIS A 48 7.31 16.36 -36.46
N GLU A 49 7.41 16.31 -37.77
CA GLU A 49 6.48 15.57 -38.64
C GLU A 49 6.48 14.07 -38.28
N LYS A 50 7.67 13.51 -38.09
CA LYS A 50 7.84 12.15 -37.62
C LYS A 50 7.22 11.95 -36.22
N TRP A 51 7.43 12.88 -35.30
CA TRP A 51 6.82 12.87 -33.97
C TRP A 51 5.30 12.88 -34.05
N LEU A 52 4.69 13.73 -34.88
CA LEU A 52 3.26 13.79 -35.07
C LEU A 52 2.72 12.45 -35.59
N SER A 53 3.31 11.92 -36.68
CA SER A 53 2.80 10.69 -37.31
C SER A 53 3.03 9.42 -36.46
N GLU A 54 4.22 9.28 -35.84
CA GLU A 54 4.59 8.06 -35.13
C GLU A 54 4.14 8.05 -33.65
N LYS A 55 3.98 9.21 -33.03
CA LYS A 55 3.68 9.31 -31.59
C LYS A 55 2.34 9.95 -31.27
N VAL A 56 2.04 11.07 -31.94
CA VAL A 56 0.79 11.78 -31.66
C VAL A 56 -0.39 11.08 -32.31
N ASP A 57 -0.33 10.78 -33.61
CA ASP A 57 -1.45 10.15 -34.35
C ASP A 57 -1.74 8.72 -33.88
N THR A 58 -0.73 7.99 -33.41
CA THR A 58 -0.85 6.66 -32.83
C THR A 58 -1.48 6.65 -31.45
N GLY A 59 -1.48 7.79 -30.73
CA GLY A 59 -1.97 7.91 -29.37
C GLY A 59 -0.93 7.62 -28.28
N GLU A 60 0.33 7.35 -28.64
CA GLU A 60 1.41 7.23 -27.67
C GLU A 60 1.72 8.55 -26.97
N VAL A 61 1.37 9.68 -27.60
CA VAL A 61 1.46 11.02 -27.03
C VAL A 61 0.15 11.78 -27.24
N TRP A 62 -0.35 12.42 -26.19
CA TRP A 62 -1.48 13.33 -26.24
C TRP A 62 -0.97 14.75 -26.06
N GLN A 63 -0.81 15.48 -27.18
CA GLN A 63 -0.26 16.83 -27.19
C GLN A 63 -1.28 17.86 -27.64
N TYR A 64 -1.25 19.00 -26.98
CA TYR A 64 -2.16 20.12 -27.20
C TYR A 64 -1.40 21.44 -27.26
N VAL A 65 -1.90 22.35 -28.08
CA VAL A 65 -1.52 23.76 -28.10
C VAL A 65 -2.39 24.50 -27.08
N VAL A 66 -1.78 25.30 -26.23
CA VAL A 66 -2.45 26.15 -25.24
C VAL A 66 -2.79 27.47 -25.90
N CYS A 67 -4.07 27.78 -26.00
CA CYS A 67 -4.56 29.03 -26.59
C CYS A 67 -5.27 29.89 -25.53
N LEU A 68 -5.00 31.17 -25.53
CA LEU A 68 -5.75 32.14 -24.72
C LEU A 68 -7.16 32.33 -25.34
N LYS A 69 -8.20 32.39 -24.51
CA LYS A 69 -9.56 32.70 -24.96
C LYS A 69 -9.68 34.15 -25.42
N ASP A 70 -8.88 35.04 -24.84
CA ASP A 70 -8.79 36.43 -25.29
C ASP A 70 -7.87 36.50 -26.51
N GLY A 71 -8.45 36.72 -27.66
CA GLY A 71 -7.78 36.88 -28.96
C GLY A 71 -7.29 35.58 -29.60
N ASP A 72 -7.74 34.40 -29.16
CA ASP A 72 -7.37 33.09 -29.74
C ASP A 72 -5.85 32.87 -29.92
N THR A 73 -5.06 33.46 -29.03
CA THR A 73 -3.59 33.51 -29.16
C THR A 73 -2.96 32.24 -28.62
N PRO A 74 -2.23 31.45 -29.43
CA PRO A 74 -1.47 30.30 -28.97
C PRO A 74 -0.23 30.75 -28.19
N VAL A 75 0.01 30.17 -27.02
CA VAL A 75 1.05 30.62 -26.07
C VAL A 75 1.98 29.52 -25.56
N GLY A 76 1.69 28.24 -25.85
CA GLY A 76 2.51 27.13 -25.39
C GLY A 76 1.98 25.79 -25.81
N SER A 77 2.60 24.73 -25.31
CA SER A 77 2.18 23.35 -25.53
C SER A 77 2.27 22.53 -24.25
N VAL A 78 1.31 21.63 -24.05
CA VAL A 78 1.27 20.64 -22.97
C VAL A 78 1.00 19.26 -23.55
N TYR A 79 1.59 18.23 -22.96
CA TYR A 79 1.42 16.86 -23.43
C TYR A 79 1.51 15.81 -22.32
N LEU A 80 0.92 14.64 -22.61
CA LEU A 80 1.07 13.40 -21.82
C LEU A 80 1.69 12.34 -22.72
N GLN A 81 2.62 11.57 -22.15
CA GLN A 81 3.39 10.53 -22.84
C GLN A 81 3.79 9.41 -21.88
N HIS A 82 4.52 8.41 -22.36
CA HIS A 82 5.08 7.30 -21.59
C HIS A 82 4.03 6.62 -20.73
N PHE A 83 2.91 6.23 -21.38
CA PHE A 83 1.84 5.54 -20.69
C PHE A 83 2.25 4.13 -20.31
N ASP A 84 2.02 3.79 -19.05
CA ASP A 84 2.20 2.44 -18.53
C ASP A 84 0.84 1.87 -18.13
N ALA A 85 0.37 0.88 -18.87
CA ALA A 85 -0.90 0.20 -18.63
C ALA A 85 -0.86 -0.71 -17.41
N ALA A 86 0.31 -1.16 -16.98
CA ALA A 86 0.46 -2.00 -15.79
C ALA A 86 0.21 -1.22 -14.50
N THR A 87 0.59 0.04 -14.46
CA THR A 87 0.46 0.93 -13.30
C THR A 87 -0.57 2.04 -13.50
N MET A 88 -1.13 2.15 -14.71
CA MET A 88 -2.02 3.24 -15.12
C MET A 88 -1.41 4.62 -14.89
N THR A 89 -0.15 4.78 -15.26
CA THR A 89 0.61 6.03 -15.12
C THR A 89 0.95 6.66 -16.45
N GLY A 90 1.27 7.95 -16.43
CA GLY A 90 1.77 8.70 -17.58
C GLY A 90 2.66 9.84 -17.14
N GLU A 91 3.44 10.41 -18.08
CA GLU A 91 4.34 11.54 -17.83
C GLU A 91 3.82 12.79 -18.53
N SER A 92 3.80 13.92 -17.81
CA SER A 92 3.43 15.23 -18.36
C SER A 92 4.65 16.05 -18.74
N GLY A 93 4.54 16.78 -19.85
CA GLY A 93 5.51 17.78 -20.27
C GLY A 93 4.84 19.08 -20.68
N VAL A 94 5.60 20.18 -20.57
CA VAL A 94 5.07 21.53 -20.80
C VAL A 94 6.18 22.48 -21.26
N PHE A 95 5.87 23.35 -22.22
CA PHE A 95 6.71 24.48 -22.59
C PHE A 95 5.85 25.62 -23.13
N PHE A 96 6.34 26.85 -22.97
CA PHE A 96 5.61 28.07 -23.33
C PHE A 96 6.46 28.99 -24.21
N SER A 97 5.78 29.77 -25.05
CA SER A 97 6.36 30.90 -25.77
C SER A 97 7.03 31.88 -24.80
N GLU A 98 8.08 32.56 -25.23
CA GLU A 98 8.70 33.65 -24.48
C GLU A 98 7.74 34.83 -24.28
N ASP A 99 6.81 35.01 -25.22
CA ASP A 99 5.78 36.05 -25.19
C ASP A 99 4.55 35.67 -24.36
N ALA A 100 4.53 34.46 -23.77
CA ALA A 100 3.40 34.01 -22.95
C ALA A 100 3.23 34.91 -21.70
N PRO A 101 1.99 35.30 -21.34
CA PRO A 101 1.74 36.17 -20.18
C PRO A 101 2.25 35.54 -18.88
N ALA A 102 3.33 36.11 -18.32
CA ALA A 102 3.90 35.65 -17.07
C ALA A 102 3.02 36.03 -15.86
N GLY A 103 3.06 35.22 -14.78
CA GLY A 103 2.42 35.52 -13.51
C GLY A 103 0.89 35.42 -13.45
N LYS A 104 0.23 35.10 -14.59
CA LYS A 104 -1.23 34.98 -14.68
C LYS A 104 -1.78 33.59 -14.43
N GLY A 105 -0.94 32.61 -14.05
CA GLY A 105 -1.34 31.22 -13.78
C GLY A 105 -1.82 30.42 -15.00
N ILE A 106 -1.52 30.89 -16.23
CA ILE A 106 -1.91 30.24 -17.49
C ILE A 106 -1.29 28.82 -17.59
N ALA A 107 -0.01 28.70 -17.28
CA ALA A 107 0.68 27.42 -17.32
C ALA A 107 0.13 26.42 -16.30
N THR A 108 -0.16 26.87 -15.09
CA THR A 108 -0.79 26.05 -14.05
C THR A 108 -2.17 25.55 -14.50
N GLU A 109 -2.99 26.44 -15.08
CA GLU A 109 -4.31 26.06 -15.61
C GLU A 109 -4.19 25.03 -16.74
N ALA A 110 -3.22 25.18 -17.64
CA ALA A 110 -2.99 24.25 -18.75
C ALA A 110 -2.60 22.85 -18.27
N VAL A 111 -1.63 22.77 -17.32
CA VAL A 111 -1.17 21.48 -16.75
C VAL A 111 -2.29 20.80 -15.96
N LYS A 112 -3.07 21.58 -15.17
CA LYS A 112 -4.23 21.03 -14.45
C LYS A 112 -5.29 20.51 -15.41
N LEU A 113 -5.66 21.31 -16.43
CA LEU A 113 -6.70 20.97 -17.40
C LEU A 113 -6.31 19.70 -18.20
N LEU A 114 -5.04 19.59 -18.64
CA LEU A 114 -4.53 18.41 -19.29
C LEU A 114 -4.63 17.17 -18.36
N GLY A 115 -4.15 17.31 -17.13
CA GLY A 115 -4.18 16.20 -16.15
C GLY A 115 -5.60 15.76 -15.83
N ASP A 116 -6.51 16.70 -15.52
CA ASP A 116 -7.87 16.39 -15.12
C ASP A 116 -8.68 15.79 -16.27
N LYS A 117 -8.71 16.47 -17.43
CA LYS A 117 -9.61 16.13 -18.53
C LYS A 117 -9.05 15.03 -19.44
N VAL A 118 -7.74 15.05 -19.71
CA VAL A 118 -7.12 14.05 -20.58
C VAL A 118 -6.57 12.88 -19.76
N GLY A 119 -5.73 13.17 -18.77
CA GLY A 119 -5.08 12.13 -17.99
C GLY A 119 -6.06 11.29 -17.18
N PHE A 120 -6.78 11.91 -16.26
CA PHE A 120 -7.64 11.18 -15.32
C PHE A 120 -8.99 10.80 -15.91
N GLU A 121 -9.72 11.74 -16.55
CA GLU A 121 -11.07 11.46 -17.06
C GLU A 121 -11.07 10.62 -18.35
N LYS A 122 -10.26 10.99 -19.35
CA LYS A 122 -10.30 10.36 -20.68
C LYS A 122 -9.41 9.13 -20.79
N LEU A 123 -8.13 9.23 -20.41
CA LEU A 123 -7.18 8.12 -20.45
C LEU A 123 -7.37 7.17 -19.26
N GLY A 124 -7.87 7.66 -18.15
CA GLY A 124 -8.08 6.88 -16.94
C GLY A 124 -6.80 6.64 -16.13
N LEU A 125 -5.79 7.49 -16.29
CA LEU A 125 -4.59 7.39 -15.47
C LEU A 125 -4.94 7.48 -13.98
N LEU A 126 -4.21 6.75 -13.17
CA LEU A 126 -4.28 6.84 -11.71
C LEU A 126 -3.26 7.84 -11.17
N ARG A 127 -2.18 8.04 -11.94
CA ARG A 127 -1.07 8.90 -11.55
C ARG A 127 -0.44 9.57 -12.77
N ILE A 128 -0.08 10.85 -12.63
CA ILE A 128 0.69 11.59 -13.62
C ILE A 128 2.01 12.02 -12.98
N THR A 129 3.11 11.74 -13.64
CA THR A 129 4.45 12.15 -13.22
C THR A 129 4.95 13.33 -14.03
N ALA A 130 5.92 14.07 -13.49
CA ALA A 130 6.66 15.07 -14.23
C ALA A 130 8.11 15.10 -13.73
N LYS A 131 9.06 15.10 -14.66
CA LYS A 131 10.49 15.19 -14.35
C LYS A 131 10.98 16.62 -14.56
N VAL A 132 11.47 17.26 -13.51
CA VAL A 132 11.86 18.67 -13.51
C VAL A 132 13.33 18.81 -13.10
N ILE A 133 14.12 19.59 -13.85
CA ILE A 133 15.49 19.93 -13.46
C ILE A 133 15.43 20.77 -12.17
N ALA A 134 16.19 20.38 -11.14
CA ALA A 134 16.11 20.97 -9.79
C ALA A 134 16.41 22.47 -9.75
N SER A 135 17.18 23.01 -10.69
CA SER A 135 17.43 24.44 -10.83
C SER A 135 16.31 25.23 -11.53
N ASN A 136 15.26 24.55 -12.03
CA ASN A 136 14.13 25.21 -12.73
C ASN A 136 13.01 25.58 -11.75
N GLU A 137 13.26 26.60 -10.90
CA GLU A 137 12.29 27.07 -9.91
C GLU A 137 10.90 27.40 -10.48
N ALA A 138 10.84 27.92 -11.71
CA ALA A 138 9.57 28.26 -12.35
C ALA A 138 8.73 27.01 -12.62
N SER A 139 9.36 25.91 -13.06
CA SER A 139 8.68 24.63 -13.28
C SER A 139 8.32 23.95 -11.96
N ILE A 140 9.16 24.05 -10.94
CA ILE A 140 8.85 23.54 -9.59
C ILE A 140 7.56 24.18 -9.08
N LYS A 141 7.50 25.51 -9.01
CA LYS A 141 6.30 26.26 -8.58
C LYS A 141 5.07 25.98 -9.47
N LEU A 142 5.27 25.80 -10.76
CA LEU A 142 4.21 25.42 -11.69
C LEU A 142 3.53 24.11 -11.26
N HIS A 143 4.35 23.06 -11.05
CA HIS A 143 3.85 21.73 -10.71
C HIS A 143 3.23 21.70 -9.30
N GLU A 144 3.85 22.34 -8.32
CA GLU A 144 3.27 22.50 -6.98
C GLU A 144 1.87 23.17 -7.04
N ASN A 145 1.75 24.28 -7.75
CA ASN A 145 0.47 24.99 -7.93
C ASN A 145 -0.55 24.17 -8.75
N ALA A 146 -0.09 23.23 -9.58
CA ALA A 146 -0.95 22.31 -10.32
C ALA A 146 -1.35 21.07 -9.50
N GLY A 147 -0.93 20.98 -8.23
CA GLY A 147 -1.27 19.89 -7.31
C GLY A 147 -0.33 18.69 -7.38
N TYR A 148 0.85 18.86 -7.95
CA TYR A 148 1.90 17.86 -7.89
C TYR A 148 2.73 18.04 -6.61
N HIS A 149 3.29 16.95 -6.10
CA HIS A 149 4.25 16.95 -4.99
C HIS A 149 5.52 16.19 -5.38
N VAL A 150 6.63 16.53 -4.76
CA VAL A 150 7.92 15.85 -5.00
C VAL A 150 7.85 14.45 -4.41
N ARG A 151 8.18 13.45 -5.20
CA ARG A 151 8.28 12.04 -4.80
C ARG A 151 9.73 11.63 -4.53
N SER A 152 10.66 12.05 -5.40
CA SER A 152 12.07 11.72 -5.27
C SER A 152 12.95 12.76 -5.93
N GLU A 153 14.21 12.82 -5.50
CA GLU A 153 15.29 13.58 -6.10
C GLU A 153 16.30 12.61 -6.72
N VAL A 154 16.80 12.92 -7.92
CA VAL A 154 17.84 12.16 -8.59
C VAL A 154 19.05 13.08 -8.75
N LYS A 155 20.17 12.71 -8.15
CA LYS A 155 21.43 13.41 -8.29
C LYS A 155 22.19 12.92 -9.52
N GLY A 156 22.83 13.85 -10.22
CA GLY A 156 23.72 13.51 -11.30
C GLY A 156 23.03 12.97 -12.56
N ASP A 157 21.80 13.36 -12.83
CA ASP A 157 21.07 12.99 -14.04
C ASP A 157 21.69 13.61 -15.31
N VAL A 158 21.62 12.94 -16.45
CA VAL A 158 22.35 13.33 -17.66
C VAL A 158 21.41 13.80 -18.77
N CYS A 159 21.60 15.02 -19.24
CA CYS A 159 20.90 15.55 -20.41
C CYS A 159 21.46 15.01 -21.73
N SER A 160 20.73 15.16 -22.83
CA SER A 160 21.14 14.67 -24.17
C SER A 160 22.41 15.33 -24.75
N ASP A 161 22.84 16.46 -24.17
CA ASP A 161 24.09 17.15 -24.47
C ASP A 161 25.27 16.71 -23.56
N GLY A 162 25.05 15.74 -22.68
CA GLY A 162 26.01 15.22 -21.71
C GLY A 162 26.15 16.07 -20.44
N LYS A 163 25.37 17.13 -20.29
CA LYS A 163 25.39 17.96 -19.08
C LYS A 163 24.71 17.22 -17.93
N VAL A 164 25.39 17.20 -16.79
CA VAL A 164 24.89 16.61 -15.54
C VAL A 164 24.03 17.64 -14.81
N VAL A 165 22.87 17.22 -14.35
CA VAL A 165 21.89 18.04 -13.59
C VAL A 165 21.26 17.22 -12.48
N ASP A 166 20.79 17.87 -11.43
CA ASP A 166 19.91 17.23 -10.45
C ASP A 166 18.46 17.36 -10.91
N SER A 167 17.64 16.36 -10.62
CA SER A 167 16.26 16.23 -11.07
C SER A 167 15.32 16.00 -9.91
N LEU A 168 14.12 16.55 -10.01
CA LEU A 168 13.00 16.26 -9.12
C LEU A 168 11.91 15.52 -9.90
N TRP A 169 11.46 14.39 -9.37
CA TRP A 169 10.29 13.69 -9.84
C TRP A 169 9.07 14.15 -9.07
N PHE A 170 8.17 14.79 -9.78
CA PHE A 170 6.86 15.19 -9.28
C PHE A 170 5.82 14.14 -9.60
N VAL A 171 4.81 14.05 -8.74
CA VAL A 171 3.69 13.15 -8.87
C VAL A 171 2.39 13.88 -8.56
N ARG A 172 1.36 13.61 -9.37
CA ARG A 172 -0.02 14.01 -9.11
C ARG A 172 -0.92 12.79 -9.22
N ASN A 173 -1.63 12.48 -8.15
CA ASN A 173 -2.56 11.36 -8.09
C ASN A 173 -3.95 11.78 -8.57
N VAL A 174 -4.74 10.80 -9.06
CA VAL A 174 -6.15 11.00 -9.33
C VAL A 174 -6.89 11.34 -8.02
N PRO A 175 -7.71 12.41 -7.98
CA PRO A 175 -8.36 12.83 -6.73
C PRO A 175 -9.50 11.89 -6.31
N SER A 176 -10.11 11.19 -7.27
CA SER A 176 -11.18 10.23 -7.00
C SER A 176 -11.21 9.13 -8.05
N TYR A 177 -11.68 7.94 -7.66
CA TYR A 177 -11.83 6.79 -8.52
C TYR A 177 -13.31 6.39 -8.58
N ARG A 178 -13.91 6.56 -9.75
CA ARG A 178 -15.30 6.15 -10.02
C ARG A 178 -15.34 4.75 -10.61
N MET A 179 -16.18 3.90 -10.06
CA MET A 179 -16.29 2.50 -10.48
C MET A 179 -16.95 2.31 -11.86
N ASP A 180 -17.70 3.31 -12.36
CA ASP A 180 -18.34 3.30 -13.68
C ASP A 180 -17.50 3.94 -14.80
N ARG A 181 -16.24 4.30 -14.49
CA ARG A 181 -15.34 4.93 -15.46
C ARG A 181 -15.07 4.04 -16.68
N LYS A 182 -14.89 4.65 -17.83
CA LYS A 182 -14.58 3.96 -19.10
C LYS A 182 -13.30 4.55 -19.68
N PRO A 183 -12.15 4.18 -19.14
CA PRO A 183 -10.87 4.73 -19.61
C PRO A 183 -10.55 4.25 -21.02
N LEU A 184 -9.85 5.09 -21.79
CA LEU A 184 -9.30 4.71 -23.08
C LEU A 184 -8.08 3.78 -22.93
N LEU A 185 -7.24 4.05 -21.93
CA LEU A 185 -6.15 3.14 -21.54
C LEU A 185 -6.74 2.03 -20.67
N LYS A 186 -6.58 0.80 -21.11
CA LYS A 186 -7.00 -0.37 -20.32
C LYS A 186 -5.84 -0.84 -19.46
N ALA A 187 -6.15 -1.18 -18.21
CA ALA A 187 -5.14 -1.74 -17.30
C ALA A 187 -4.73 -3.14 -17.77
N GLU A 188 -3.43 -3.37 -17.84
CA GLU A 188 -2.79 -4.64 -18.17
C GLU A 188 -1.63 -4.86 -17.20
N THR A 189 -1.95 -5.30 -15.98
CA THR A 189 -0.94 -5.47 -14.92
C THR A 189 -0.01 -6.65 -15.21
N GLY A 190 -0.46 -7.62 -16.01
CA GLY A 190 0.25 -8.89 -16.22
C GLY A 190 0.31 -9.76 -14.96
N LYS A 191 -0.47 -9.42 -13.96
CA LYS A 191 -0.52 -10.10 -12.65
C LYS A 191 -1.78 -10.92 -12.45
N ILE A 192 -2.72 -10.85 -13.40
CA ILE A 192 -4.01 -11.56 -13.37
C ILE A 192 -4.10 -12.45 -14.60
N SER A 193 -4.41 -13.73 -14.39
CA SER A 193 -4.63 -14.69 -15.47
C SER A 193 -5.97 -15.40 -15.28
N VAL A 194 -6.69 -15.60 -16.36
CA VAL A 194 -7.94 -16.38 -16.36
C VAL A 194 -7.61 -17.82 -16.70
N LEU A 195 -7.81 -18.72 -15.74
CA LEU A 195 -7.67 -20.17 -15.92
C LEU A 195 -9.05 -20.80 -16.15
N LYS A 196 -9.09 -21.84 -16.95
CA LYS A 196 -10.30 -22.64 -17.17
C LYS A 196 -10.09 -24.01 -16.54
N ASP A 197 -10.70 -24.21 -15.40
CA ASP A 197 -10.67 -25.50 -14.70
C ASP A 197 -11.90 -26.30 -15.04
N THR A 198 -11.75 -27.63 -15.23
CA THR A 198 -12.85 -28.57 -15.40
C THR A 198 -13.13 -29.28 -14.08
N TYR A 199 -14.37 -29.24 -13.64
CA TYR A 199 -14.83 -29.94 -12.43
C TYR A 199 -15.87 -31.00 -12.80
N ASP A 200 -15.86 -32.13 -12.07
CA ASP A 200 -16.92 -33.14 -12.15
C ASP A 200 -18.20 -32.63 -11.45
N VAL A 201 -19.25 -33.43 -11.55
CA VAL A 201 -20.56 -33.13 -10.94
C VAL A 201 -20.50 -33.01 -9.41
N ASP A 202 -19.47 -33.59 -8.78
CA ASP A 202 -19.24 -33.56 -7.34
C ASP A 202 -18.31 -32.38 -6.93
N GLY A 203 -17.91 -31.54 -7.91
CA GLY A 203 -17.05 -30.37 -7.68
C GLY A 203 -15.58 -30.71 -7.47
N ARG A 204 -15.11 -31.89 -7.88
CA ARG A 204 -13.71 -32.27 -7.84
C ARG A 204 -13.02 -31.86 -9.15
N LYS A 205 -11.81 -31.29 -9.02
CA LYS A 205 -11.00 -30.90 -10.18
C LYS A 205 -10.63 -32.16 -10.98
N ASN A 206 -10.90 -32.14 -12.29
CA ASN A 206 -10.59 -33.25 -13.17
C ASN A 206 -9.36 -32.90 -14.03
N ASP A 207 -8.23 -33.53 -13.75
CA ASP A 207 -6.97 -33.34 -14.48
C ASP A 207 -6.86 -34.15 -15.78
N ARG A 208 -7.94 -34.80 -16.22
CA ARG A 208 -7.96 -35.60 -17.46
C ARG A 208 -8.57 -34.83 -18.63
N PRO A 209 -7.92 -34.83 -19.80
CA PRO A 209 -8.37 -34.05 -20.97
C PRO A 209 -9.56 -34.62 -21.75
N ASP A 210 -10.11 -35.77 -21.37
CA ASP A 210 -11.24 -36.39 -22.08
C ASP A 210 -12.56 -35.79 -21.56
N MET A 211 -13.13 -34.87 -22.33
CA MET A 211 -14.34 -34.12 -21.96
C MET A 211 -15.58 -35.03 -21.86
N ASP A 212 -16.06 -35.25 -20.64
CA ASP A 212 -17.41 -35.72 -20.36
C ASP A 212 -18.40 -34.56 -20.51
N PRO A 213 -19.54 -34.68 -21.26
CA PRO A 213 -20.53 -33.61 -21.40
C PRO A 213 -21.16 -33.12 -20.09
N SER A 214 -20.98 -33.84 -18.97
CA SER A 214 -21.46 -33.49 -17.64
C SER A 214 -20.49 -32.57 -16.88
N GLN A 215 -19.30 -32.30 -17.42
CA GLN A 215 -18.29 -31.43 -16.76
C GLN A 215 -18.65 -29.97 -16.89
N LYS A 216 -18.51 -29.23 -15.77
CA LYS A 216 -18.72 -27.79 -15.71
C LYS A 216 -17.39 -27.09 -15.82
N ILE A 217 -17.19 -26.31 -16.87
CA ILE A 217 -16.04 -25.40 -16.99
C ILE A 217 -16.29 -24.20 -16.06
N CYS A 218 -15.44 -24.00 -15.11
CA CYS A 218 -15.45 -22.81 -14.24
C CYS A 218 -14.22 -21.95 -14.53
N GLU A 219 -14.43 -20.64 -14.68
CA GLU A 219 -13.33 -19.70 -14.78
C GLU A 219 -12.79 -19.39 -13.38
N ARG A 220 -11.48 -19.40 -13.25
CA ARG A 220 -10.74 -19.06 -12.04
C ARG A 220 -9.74 -17.96 -12.35
N LEU A 221 -9.67 -16.95 -11.50
CA LEU A 221 -8.64 -15.93 -11.59
C LEU A 221 -7.41 -16.36 -10.78
N LEU A 222 -6.26 -16.40 -11.43
CA LEU A 222 -4.97 -16.55 -10.77
C LEU A 222 -4.37 -15.16 -10.62
N VAL A 223 -4.21 -14.70 -9.38
CA VAL A 223 -3.74 -13.35 -9.04
C VAL A 223 -2.38 -13.42 -8.37
N THR A 224 -1.42 -12.66 -8.86
CA THR A 224 -0.12 -12.48 -8.22
C THR A 224 -0.14 -11.15 -7.45
N VAL A 225 -0.25 -11.21 -6.13
CA VAL A 225 -0.19 -10.03 -5.26
C VAL A 225 1.27 -9.64 -4.98
N PRO A 226 1.55 -8.38 -4.60
CA PRO A 226 2.90 -7.97 -4.20
C PRO A 226 3.39 -8.72 -2.96
N GLY A 227 4.69 -8.67 -2.70
CA GLY A 227 5.27 -9.25 -1.51
C GLY A 227 4.79 -8.57 -0.23
N SER A 228 4.83 -9.32 0.87
CA SER A 228 4.39 -8.82 2.18
C SER A 228 5.20 -7.62 2.66
N LYS A 229 4.53 -6.50 2.93
CA LYS A 229 5.15 -5.31 3.52
C LYS A 229 5.83 -5.62 4.85
N SER A 230 5.14 -6.37 5.69
CA SER A 230 5.63 -6.73 7.02
C SER A 230 6.87 -7.59 6.99
N ILE A 231 6.96 -8.51 6.03
CA ILE A 231 8.15 -9.36 5.82
C ILE A 231 9.26 -8.55 5.15
N THR A 232 8.94 -7.76 4.11
CA THR A 232 9.91 -6.90 3.42
C THR A 232 10.68 -6.01 4.39
N ASN A 233 9.99 -5.24 5.24
CA ASN A 233 10.66 -4.31 6.14
C ASN A 233 11.51 -5.03 7.20
N ARG A 234 11.08 -6.21 7.67
CA ARG A 234 11.85 -7.02 8.61
C ARG A 234 13.09 -7.61 7.95
N SER A 235 12.95 -8.22 6.77
CA SER A 235 14.06 -8.83 6.06
C SER A 235 15.09 -7.79 5.61
N LEU A 236 14.68 -6.61 5.15
CA LEU A 236 15.59 -5.51 4.82
C LEU A 236 16.38 -5.04 6.04
N LEU A 237 15.71 -4.84 7.20
CA LEU A 237 16.41 -4.44 8.43
C LEU A 237 17.39 -5.52 8.90
N THR A 238 16.97 -6.79 8.88
CA THR A 238 17.83 -7.89 9.29
C THR A 238 19.02 -8.04 8.35
N ALA A 239 18.80 -7.89 7.02
CA ALA A 239 19.87 -7.87 6.02
C ALA A 239 20.84 -6.69 6.22
N MET A 240 20.32 -5.50 6.59
CA MET A 240 21.15 -4.34 6.94
C MET A 240 22.11 -4.65 8.11
N LEU A 241 21.63 -5.39 9.10
CA LEU A 241 22.41 -5.76 10.29
C LEU A 241 23.32 -6.98 10.08
N ALA A 242 23.16 -7.74 9.00
CA ALA A 242 23.88 -8.98 8.74
C ALA A 242 25.36 -8.73 8.37
N GLU A 243 26.19 -9.79 8.55
CA GLU A 243 27.52 -9.83 7.96
C GLU A 243 27.44 -10.41 6.53
N GLY A 244 27.97 -9.66 5.55
CA GLY A 244 27.98 -10.05 4.14
C GLY A 244 26.87 -9.43 3.31
N GLU A 245 26.66 -9.94 2.08
CA GLU A 245 25.67 -9.46 1.13
C GLU A 245 24.43 -10.37 1.12
N SER A 246 23.27 -9.81 1.40
CA SER A 246 21.99 -10.50 1.32
C SER A 246 21.23 -10.14 0.06
N VAL A 247 20.44 -11.09 -0.47
CA VAL A 247 19.54 -10.88 -1.60
C VAL A 247 18.10 -11.11 -1.13
N ILE A 248 17.29 -10.05 -1.12
CA ILE A 248 15.89 -10.12 -0.72
C ILE A 248 15.04 -10.11 -1.97
N ARG A 249 14.31 -11.20 -2.24
CA ARG A 249 13.45 -11.37 -3.42
C ARG A 249 11.98 -11.21 -3.08
N GLY A 250 11.17 -10.78 -4.06
CA GLY A 250 9.74 -10.55 -3.87
C GLY A 250 9.45 -9.32 -3.00
N VAL A 251 10.35 -8.36 -2.97
CA VAL A 251 10.22 -7.13 -2.18
C VAL A 251 9.02 -6.31 -2.67
N LEU A 252 8.22 -5.82 -1.74
CA LEU A 252 7.22 -4.81 -2.02
C LEU A 252 7.91 -3.45 -2.16
N PHE A 253 7.79 -2.82 -3.32
CA PHE A 253 8.16 -1.41 -3.52
C PHE A 253 6.93 -0.52 -3.34
N SER A 254 6.77 0.02 -2.16
CA SER A 254 5.73 0.94 -1.74
C SER A 254 6.33 2.20 -1.12
N ASP A 255 5.52 3.21 -0.85
CA ASP A 255 6.01 4.45 -0.22
C ASP A 255 6.70 4.17 1.13
N ASP A 256 6.19 3.19 1.90
CA ASP A 256 6.82 2.75 3.16
C ASP A 256 8.21 2.13 2.94
N THR A 257 8.37 1.29 1.92
CA THR A 257 9.64 0.64 1.59
C THR A 257 10.65 1.63 1.01
N GLU A 258 10.20 2.54 0.15
CA GLU A 258 11.07 3.59 -0.40
C GLU A 258 11.60 4.52 0.71
N SER A 259 10.75 4.89 1.68
CA SER A 259 11.20 5.64 2.87
C SER A 259 12.23 4.85 3.67
N PHE A 260 12.06 3.53 3.81
CA PHE A 260 13.01 2.68 4.51
C PHE A 260 14.36 2.61 3.78
N LEU A 261 14.36 2.40 2.45
CA LEU A 261 15.58 2.37 1.64
C LEU A 261 16.31 3.72 1.68
N SER A 262 15.60 4.84 1.65
CA SER A 262 16.18 6.18 1.79
C SER A 262 16.85 6.37 3.16
N CYS A 263 16.25 5.83 4.24
CA CYS A 263 16.88 5.85 5.57
C CYS A 263 18.14 4.97 5.61
N MET A 264 18.14 3.80 4.95
CA MET A 264 19.34 2.96 4.85
C MET A 264 20.48 3.68 4.12
N GLU A 265 20.19 4.36 3.02
CA GLU A 265 21.15 5.18 2.28
C GLU A 265 21.73 6.31 3.16
N ALA A 266 20.87 7.04 3.90
CA ALA A 266 21.29 8.09 4.82
C ALA A 266 22.19 7.55 5.96
N LEU A 267 22.04 6.28 6.33
CA LEU A 267 22.90 5.58 7.29
C LEU A 267 24.20 5.03 6.68
N GLY A 268 24.41 5.24 5.36
CA GLY A 268 25.60 4.75 4.66
C GLY A 268 25.56 3.26 4.32
N ILE A 269 24.38 2.66 4.26
CA ILE A 269 24.20 1.25 3.89
C ILE A 269 24.04 1.16 2.36
N GLU A 270 24.84 0.30 1.74
CA GLU A 270 24.77 0.03 0.32
C GLU A 270 23.59 -0.94 0.04
N ALA A 271 22.57 -0.44 -0.67
CA ALA A 271 21.41 -1.22 -1.09
C ALA A 271 21.08 -0.95 -2.56
N GLU A 272 21.11 -2.02 -3.38
CA GLU A 272 20.78 -1.96 -4.81
C GLU A 272 19.40 -2.54 -5.05
N ALA A 273 18.46 -1.71 -5.50
CA ALA A 273 17.06 -2.07 -5.72
C ALA A 273 16.76 -2.28 -7.20
N ASP A 274 16.43 -3.52 -7.58
CA ASP A 274 15.83 -3.86 -8.87
C ASP A 274 14.30 -3.92 -8.71
N ARG A 275 13.63 -2.83 -9.10
CA ARG A 275 12.18 -2.71 -8.97
C ARG A 275 11.42 -3.59 -9.97
N LYS A 276 12.03 -3.92 -11.11
CA LYS A 276 11.41 -4.78 -12.13
C LYS A 276 11.36 -6.24 -11.66
N GLU A 277 12.48 -6.71 -11.09
CA GLU A 277 12.59 -8.07 -10.56
C GLU A 277 12.14 -8.17 -9.10
N CYS A 278 11.62 -7.08 -8.51
CA CYS A 278 11.23 -7.01 -7.10
C CYS A 278 12.31 -7.53 -6.16
N THR A 279 13.57 -7.12 -6.35
CA THR A 279 14.73 -7.62 -5.60
C THR A 279 15.56 -6.48 -5.03
N VAL A 280 16.06 -6.64 -3.80
CA VAL A 280 17.02 -5.72 -3.19
C VAL A 280 18.25 -6.51 -2.75
N ARG A 281 19.43 -6.06 -3.18
CA ARG A 281 20.72 -6.53 -2.67
C ARG A 281 21.19 -5.60 -1.58
N VAL A 282 21.49 -6.12 -0.41
CA VAL A 282 21.90 -5.33 0.76
C VAL A 282 23.26 -5.80 1.22
N LYS A 283 24.24 -4.91 1.23
CA LYS A 283 25.53 -5.15 1.87
C LYS A 283 25.41 -4.77 3.35
N GLY A 284 25.28 -5.76 4.17
CA GLY A 284 25.03 -5.58 5.60
C GLY A 284 26.25 -5.02 6.34
N CYS A 285 25.98 -4.34 7.46
CA CYS A 285 27.00 -3.64 8.26
C CYS A 285 27.52 -4.48 9.46
N GLY A 286 27.05 -5.72 9.66
CA GLY A 286 27.43 -6.57 10.80
C GLY A 286 27.09 -5.96 12.16
N GLY A 287 26.02 -5.14 12.24
CA GLY A 287 25.59 -4.42 13.44
C GLY A 287 26.31 -3.08 13.69
N ASN A 288 27.32 -2.75 12.89
CA ASN A 288 28.07 -1.49 13.04
C ASN A 288 27.59 -0.45 12.02
N ILE A 289 26.65 0.39 12.42
CA ILE A 289 26.03 1.42 11.55
C ILE A 289 27.11 2.43 11.10
N PRO A 290 27.34 2.60 9.76
CA PRO A 290 28.39 3.48 9.25
C PRO A 290 28.12 4.96 9.50
N GLY A 291 26.92 5.45 9.25
CA GLY A 291 26.52 6.84 9.43
C GLY A 291 26.26 7.16 10.89
N LYS A 292 27.27 7.68 11.60
CA LYS A 292 27.18 8.00 13.03
C LYS A 292 26.50 9.34 13.35
N GLU A 293 26.24 10.17 12.34
CA GLU A 293 25.45 11.40 12.44
C GLU A 293 24.54 11.46 11.22
N SER A 294 23.24 11.27 11.42
CA SER A 294 22.28 11.17 10.33
C SER A 294 20.94 11.82 10.65
N TYR A 295 20.33 12.42 9.63
CA TYR A 295 18.94 12.90 9.65
C TYR A 295 18.08 11.92 8.87
N LEU A 296 17.06 11.38 9.52
CA LEU A 296 16.21 10.30 8.98
C LEU A 296 14.75 10.74 8.97
N ASN A 297 14.15 10.76 7.79
CA ASN A 297 12.72 10.97 7.65
C ASN A 297 12.06 9.61 7.27
N VAL A 298 11.35 9.03 8.23
CA VAL A 298 10.69 7.73 8.06
C VAL A 298 9.34 7.81 7.34
N GLY A 299 8.95 9.00 6.88
CA GLY A 299 7.66 9.21 6.21
C GLY A 299 6.48 8.78 7.08
N SER A 300 5.54 8.04 6.49
CA SER A 300 4.38 7.45 7.20
C SER A 300 4.59 5.96 7.56
N ALA A 301 5.79 5.44 7.34
CA ALA A 301 6.14 4.03 7.51
C ALA A 301 6.27 3.63 8.99
N GLY A 302 5.19 3.16 9.58
CA GLY A 302 5.17 2.80 11.01
C GLY A 302 6.17 1.70 11.40
N THR A 303 6.48 0.75 10.51
CA THR A 303 7.50 -0.28 10.74
C THR A 303 8.92 0.28 10.66
N ALA A 304 9.23 1.08 9.63
CA ALA A 304 10.52 1.76 9.51
C ALA A 304 10.78 2.65 10.73
N ALA A 305 9.78 3.45 11.13
CA ALA A 305 9.83 4.33 12.29
C ALA A 305 10.26 3.57 13.56
N ARG A 306 9.60 2.47 13.89
CA ARG A 306 9.85 1.75 15.14
C ARG A 306 11.09 0.89 15.07
N PHE A 307 11.33 0.23 13.95
CA PHE A 307 12.45 -0.69 13.78
C PHE A 307 13.79 0.04 13.75
N LEU A 308 13.90 1.12 12.96
CA LEU A 308 15.10 1.94 12.93
C LEU A 308 15.34 2.62 14.28
N THR A 309 14.30 3.12 14.95
CA THR A 309 14.43 3.72 16.28
C THR A 309 15.06 2.75 17.28
N ALA A 310 14.65 1.47 17.31
CA ALA A 310 15.24 0.50 18.22
C ALA A 310 16.71 0.19 17.88
N VAL A 311 17.01 -0.09 16.61
CA VAL A 311 18.38 -0.39 16.17
C VAL A 311 19.32 0.78 16.44
N LEU A 312 18.91 2.00 16.08
CA LEU A 312 19.71 3.20 16.24
C LEU A 312 19.81 3.65 17.71
N GLY A 313 18.78 3.38 18.54
CA GLY A 313 18.81 3.65 19.97
C GLY A 313 19.68 2.68 20.78
N LEU A 314 20.06 1.54 20.20
CA LEU A 314 20.81 0.47 20.88
C LEU A 314 22.18 0.20 20.23
N CYS A 315 22.55 0.87 19.13
CA CYS A 315 23.87 0.74 18.52
C CYS A 315 24.96 1.42 19.38
N ASP A 316 26.23 1.18 19.04
CA ASP A 316 27.33 1.78 19.75
C ASP A 316 27.68 3.17 19.17
N GLY A 317 27.25 4.20 19.89
CA GLY A 317 27.51 5.60 19.59
C GLY A 317 26.74 6.16 18.37
N GLY A 318 26.76 7.45 18.23
CA GLY A 318 26.12 8.20 17.15
C GLY A 318 25.12 9.25 17.62
N VAL A 319 24.62 10.05 16.68
CA VAL A 319 23.53 11.02 16.89
C VAL A 319 22.56 10.90 15.73
N TYR A 320 21.33 10.49 16.00
CA TYR A 320 20.34 10.20 14.97
C TYR A 320 19.11 11.08 15.16
N HIS A 321 18.91 12.02 14.23
CA HIS A 321 17.72 12.87 14.18
C HIS A 321 16.60 12.15 13.44
N MET A 322 15.53 11.87 14.14
CA MET A 322 14.39 11.11 13.64
C MET A 322 13.20 12.04 13.41
N ASP A 323 12.73 12.14 12.17
CA ASP A 323 11.53 12.88 11.79
C ASP A 323 10.59 12.02 10.95
N SER A 324 9.37 12.49 10.75
CA SER A 324 8.32 11.73 10.06
C SER A 324 7.26 12.63 9.44
N SER A 325 6.32 12.03 8.70
CA SER A 325 5.14 12.73 8.20
C SER A 325 4.22 13.22 9.34
N GLU A 326 3.38 14.22 9.06
CA GLU A 326 2.39 14.75 10.00
C GLU A 326 1.40 13.67 10.51
N GLN A 327 1.12 12.64 9.70
CA GLN A 327 0.31 11.50 10.13
C GLN A 327 1.05 10.64 11.15
N MET A 328 2.34 10.40 10.94
CA MET A 328 3.15 9.57 11.84
C MET A 328 3.50 10.30 13.13
N LYS A 329 3.65 11.63 13.12
CA LYS A 329 3.84 12.47 14.33
C LYS A 329 2.70 12.33 15.35
N LYS A 330 1.50 11.95 14.91
CA LYS A 330 0.34 11.72 15.81
C LYS A 330 0.33 10.32 16.43
N ARG A 331 1.23 9.43 16.01
CA ARG A 331 1.26 8.03 16.46
C ARG A 331 2.25 7.87 17.62
N PRO A 332 1.85 7.20 18.73
CA PRO A 332 2.70 7.09 19.91
C PRO A 332 3.97 6.27 19.66
N MET A 333 5.08 6.75 20.18
CA MET A 333 6.38 6.08 20.23
C MET A 333 6.85 5.82 21.68
N ALA A 334 6.15 6.39 22.66
CA ALA A 334 6.53 6.37 24.09
C ALA A 334 6.89 4.99 24.64
N PRO A 335 6.13 3.88 24.37
CA PRO A 335 6.50 2.58 24.95
C PRO A 335 7.89 2.12 24.50
N LEU A 336 8.23 2.29 23.22
CA LEU A 336 9.55 1.95 22.69
C LEU A 336 10.64 2.88 23.24
N LEU A 337 10.40 4.19 23.21
CA LEU A 337 11.39 5.18 23.66
C LEU A 337 11.70 5.04 25.16
N ASN A 338 10.71 4.66 25.98
CA ASN A 338 10.93 4.37 27.40
C ASN A 338 11.78 3.11 27.59
N SER A 339 11.51 2.04 26.82
CA SER A 339 12.37 0.85 26.83
C SER A 339 13.81 1.17 26.40
N LEU A 340 14.00 2.05 25.42
CA LEU A 340 15.35 2.48 24.99
C LEU A 340 16.06 3.32 26.08
N LYS A 341 15.34 4.20 26.78
CA LYS A 341 15.89 4.94 27.93
C LYS A 341 16.32 3.98 29.05
N GLU A 342 15.50 2.95 29.36
CA GLU A 342 15.83 1.90 30.34
C GLU A 342 17.11 1.13 29.92
N LEU A 343 17.30 0.91 28.61
CA LEU A 343 18.46 0.25 28.04
C LEU A 343 19.67 1.20 27.86
N GLY A 344 19.58 2.48 28.23
CA GLY A 344 20.71 3.42 28.27
C GLY A 344 20.78 4.43 27.14
N CYS A 345 19.80 4.51 26.24
CA CYS A 345 19.75 5.52 25.19
C CYS A 345 19.30 6.89 25.75
N GLU A 346 20.02 7.96 25.44
CA GLU A 346 19.55 9.33 25.66
C GLU A 346 18.59 9.71 24.53
N VAL A 347 17.37 10.16 24.89
CA VAL A 347 16.34 10.61 23.94
C VAL A 347 16.03 12.06 24.17
N LEU A 348 16.25 12.91 23.16
CA LEU A 348 15.96 14.34 23.18
C LEU A 348 14.75 14.62 22.29
N TYR A 349 13.67 15.11 22.89
CA TYR A 349 12.45 15.46 22.14
C TYR A 349 12.55 16.89 21.61
N GLU A 350 12.13 17.09 20.36
CA GLU A 350 12.03 18.39 19.70
C GLU A 350 10.59 18.93 19.71
N GLY A 351 9.63 18.09 20.14
CA GLY A 351 8.21 18.39 20.26
C GLY A 351 7.60 17.76 21.50
N GLU A 352 6.44 17.10 21.34
CA GLU A 352 5.73 16.40 22.40
C GLU A 352 6.48 15.13 22.83
N GLU A 353 6.61 14.91 24.14
CA GLU A 353 7.28 13.72 24.68
C GLU A 353 6.57 12.43 24.25
N GLY A 354 7.36 11.49 23.72
CA GLY A 354 6.85 10.20 23.23
C GLY A 354 6.36 10.21 21.79
N PHE A 355 6.58 11.32 21.05
CA PHE A 355 6.23 11.47 19.64
C PHE A 355 7.41 11.98 18.81
N PHE A 356 7.31 11.88 17.49
CA PHE A 356 8.26 12.54 16.57
C PHE A 356 8.08 14.08 16.59
N PRO A 357 9.14 14.88 16.27
CA PRO A 357 10.51 14.46 16.06
C PRO A 357 11.31 14.31 17.36
N PHE A 358 12.37 13.51 17.31
CA PHE A 358 13.30 13.32 18.44
C PHE A 358 14.69 12.94 17.95
N THR A 359 15.69 13.15 18.82
CA THR A 359 17.07 12.76 18.58
C THR A 359 17.49 11.64 19.53
N LEU A 360 18.10 10.59 18.98
CA LEU A 360 18.68 9.46 19.72
C LEU A 360 20.19 9.64 19.87
N LYS A 361 20.70 9.44 21.09
CA LYS A 361 22.13 9.30 21.37
C LYS A 361 22.36 7.97 22.11
N PRO A 362 22.66 6.91 21.37
CA PRO A 362 22.85 5.58 21.93
C PRO A 362 24.21 5.47 22.64
N HIS A 363 24.22 4.63 23.67
CA HIS A 363 25.43 4.26 24.44
C HIS A 363 25.60 2.73 24.57
N GLY A 364 24.98 1.96 23.62
CA GLY A 364 24.91 0.51 23.71
C GLY A 364 23.86 0.05 24.72
N PHE A 365 24.01 -1.20 25.19
CA PHE A 365 23.06 -1.82 26.12
C PHE A 365 23.53 -1.67 27.58
N ALA A 366 22.82 -0.88 28.38
CA ALA A 366 23.10 -0.72 29.81
C ALA A 366 22.52 -1.89 30.68
N SER A 367 21.54 -2.65 30.16
CA SER A 367 20.89 -3.75 30.83
C SER A 367 20.71 -4.93 29.88
N ASP A 368 20.60 -6.15 30.44
CA ASP A 368 20.25 -7.40 29.72
C ASP A 368 18.76 -7.76 29.87
N SER A 369 17.95 -6.87 30.44
CA SER A 369 16.52 -7.03 30.60
C SER A 369 15.79 -5.71 30.41
N VAL A 370 14.60 -5.76 29.84
CA VAL A 370 13.73 -4.61 29.61
C VAL A 370 12.26 -5.01 29.61
N THR A 371 11.37 -4.07 29.95
CA THR A 371 9.93 -4.27 29.84
C THR A 371 9.34 -3.42 28.71
N VAL A 372 8.40 -3.98 27.94
CA VAL A 372 7.69 -3.26 26.88
C VAL A 372 6.20 -3.55 26.89
N ASP A 373 5.41 -2.49 26.77
CA ASP A 373 3.96 -2.57 26.60
C ASP A 373 3.59 -2.61 25.11
N ILE A 374 2.84 -3.65 24.72
CA ILE A 374 2.43 -3.87 23.33
C ILE A 374 0.93 -3.66 23.07
N ASP A 375 0.16 -3.20 24.05
CA ASP A 375 -1.29 -3.01 23.89
C ASP A 375 -1.64 -2.09 22.73
N LYS A 376 -0.82 -1.08 22.46
CA LYS A 376 -0.99 -0.18 21.33
C LYS A 376 -0.35 -0.66 20.03
N SER A 377 0.73 -1.47 20.12
CA SER A 377 1.43 -1.96 18.93
C SER A 377 2.47 -3.03 19.24
N SER A 378 2.34 -4.21 18.64
CA SER A 378 3.36 -5.28 18.69
C SER A 378 4.67 -4.93 17.96
N GLN A 379 4.69 -3.83 17.19
CA GLN A 379 5.90 -3.37 16.51
C GLN A 379 6.99 -2.93 17.49
N PHE A 380 6.63 -2.48 18.70
CA PHE A 380 7.59 -2.12 19.73
C PHE A 380 8.42 -3.33 20.17
N LEU A 381 7.75 -4.45 20.44
CA LEU A 381 8.42 -5.71 20.78
C LEU A 381 9.24 -6.24 19.58
N SER A 382 8.66 -6.26 18.37
CA SER A 382 9.37 -6.68 17.17
C SER A 382 10.66 -5.88 16.94
N ALA A 383 10.63 -4.57 17.19
CA ALA A 383 11.78 -3.68 17.06
C ALA A 383 12.91 -4.03 18.04
N LEU A 384 12.56 -4.26 19.32
CA LEU A 384 13.52 -4.68 20.35
C LEU A 384 14.09 -6.05 20.07
N LEU A 385 13.27 -7.01 19.60
CA LEU A 385 13.73 -8.36 19.22
C LEU A 385 14.80 -8.30 18.13
N ILE A 386 14.56 -7.53 17.05
CA ILE A 386 15.52 -7.42 15.93
C ILE A 386 16.83 -6.75 16.38
N ALA A 387 16.78 -5.77 17.27
CA ALA A 387 17.95 -5.10 17.79
C ALA A 387 18.73 -5.93 18.84
N ALA A 388 18.06 -6.84 19.54
CA ALA A 388 18.60 -7.58 20.69
C ALA A 388 19.87 -8.42 20.43
N PRO A 389 20.09 -9.07 19.25
CA PRO A 389 21.33 -9.82 19.01
C PRO A 389 22.61 -8.97 19.06
N MET A 390 22.50 -7.64 18.90
CA MET A 390 23.62 -6.71 19.02
C MET A 390 24.14 -6.54 20.46
N SER A 391 23.34 -6.96 21.47
CA SER A 391 23.74 -6.93 22.88
C SER A 391 24.75 -8.03 23.19
N ASP A 392 25.87 -7.70 23.84
CA ASP A 392 26.93 -8.65 24.22
C ASP A 392 26.45 -9.80 25.13
N LYS A 393 25.34 -9.60 25.86
CA LYS A 393 24.77 -10.59 26.79
C LYS A 393 23.46 -11.20 26.32
N GLY A 394 22.97 -10.78 25.14
CA GLY A 394 21.61 -11.01 24.73
C GLY A 394 20.62 -10.13 25.52
N LEU A 395 19.32 -10.31 25.32
CA LEU A 395 18.29 -9.50 25.94
C LEU A 395 17.07 -10.34 26.37
N ASN A 396 16.61 -10.13 27.61
CA ASN A 396 15.33 -10.63 28.09
C ASN A 396 14.30 -9.49 27.96
N ILE A 397 13.22 -9.74 27.22
CA ILE A 397 12.17 -8.75 26.99
C ILE A 397 10.90 -9.22 27.68
N ASN A 398 10.52 -8.56 28.77
CA ASN A 398 9.27 -8.79 29.48
C ASN A 398 8.16 -7.99 28.78
N VAL A 399 7.04 -8.65 28.52
CA VAL A 399 5.97 -8.09 27.72
C VAL A 399 4.71 -7.92 28.56
N THR A 400 4.14 -6.73 28.52
CA THR A 400 2.78 -6.48 28.97
C THR A 400 1.86 -6.30 27.77
N GLY A 401 0.62 -6.82 27.87
CA GLY A 401 -0.31 -6.86 26.74
C GLY A 401 -0.17 -8.10 25.86
N THR A 402 -1.15 -8.28 24.98
CA THR A 402 -1.26 -9.49 24.12
C THR A 402 -1.48 -9.17 22.64
N HIS A 403 -1.44 -7.90 22.26
CA HIS A 403 -1.78 -7.47 20.90
C HIS A 403 -0.74 -7.91 19.86
N GLY A 404 -1.22 -8.47 18.73
CA GLY A 404 -0.44 -8.69 17.51
C GLY A 404 0.69 -9.72 17.65
N LEU A 405 0.55 -10.74 18.49
CA LEU A 405 1.56 -11.78 18.72
C LEU A 405 1.92 -12.59 17.45
N SER A 406 1.03 -12.65 16.45
CA SER A 406 1.32 -13.25 15.14
C SER A 406 2.46 -12.53 14.42
N TYR A 407 2.51 -11.19 14.48
CA TYR A 407 3.61 -10.39 13.91
C TYR A 407 4.93 -10.56 14.67
N VAL A 408 4.85 -10.86 15.98
CA VAL A 408 6.03 -11.19 16.80
C VAL A 408 6.59 -12.55 16.37
N ALA A 409 5.73 -13.56 16.20
CA ALA A 409 6.14 -14.87 15.69
C ALA A 409 6.78 -14.78 14.29
N MET A 410 6.21 -13.98 13.40
CA MET A 410 6.81 -13.66 12.09
C MET A 410 8.21 -13.05 12.24
N THR A 411 8.38 -12.11 13.16
CA THR A 411 9.68 -11.47 13.43
C THR A 411 10.71 -12.50 13.84
N MET A 412 10.36 -13.40 14.78
CA MET A 412 11.26 -14.46 15.26
C MET A 412 11.69 -15.40 14.12
N LYS A 413 10.75 -15.84 13.26
CA LYS A 413 11.05 -16.70 12.11
C LYS A 413 12.02 -16.03 11.11
N ILE A 414 11.84 -14.73 10.85
CA ILE A 414 12.74 -13.98 9.96
C ILE A 414 14.13 -13.86 10.61
N MET A 415 14.21 -13.51 11.90
CA MET A 415 15.49 -13.46 12.63
C MET A 415 16.22 -14.81 12.59
N GLU A 416 15.49 -15.92 12.79
CA GLU A 416 16.04 -17.28 12.70
C GLU A 416 16.58 -17.60 11.29
N SER A 417 15.90 -17.14 10.23
CA SER A 417 16.35 -17.30 8.83
C SER A 417 17.69 -16.59 8.56
N PHE A 418 18.03 -15.57 9.35
CA PHE A 418 19.31 -14.87 9.32
C PHE A 418 20.26 -15.31 10.45
N GLY A 419 19.98 -16.44 11.12
CA GLY A 419 20.88 -17.08 12.08
C GLY A 419 20.77 -16.62 13.52
N ALA A 420 19.87 -15.70 13.87
CA ALA A 420 19.65 -15.30 15.26
C ALA A 420 18.87 -16.38 16.03
N LYS A 421 19.12 -16.46 17.33
CA LYS A 421 18.43 -17.40 18.24
C LYS A 421 17.53 -16.62 19.19
N CYS A 422 16.24 -16.92 19.14
CA CYS A 422 15.26 -16.36 20.05
C CYS A 422 14.28 -17.43 20.54
N SER A 423 13.81 -17.26 21.76
CA SER A 423 12.87 -18.18 22.40
C SER A 423 11.81 -17.40 23.20
N LYS A 424 10.65 -18.02 23.34
CA LYS A 424 9.55 -17.54 24.16
C LYS A 424 9.47 -18.39 25.43
N ALA A 425 9.40 -17.76 26.59
CA ALA A 425 9.20 -18.42 27.86
C ALA A 425 7.93 -17.88 28.54
N ASP A 426 7.06 -18.76 28.99
CA ASP A 426 5.95 -18.39 29.85
C ASP A 426 6.45 -18.26 31.29
N ALA A 427 6.07 -17.22 32.00
CA ALA A 427 6.52 -16.96 33.38
C ALA A 427 6.12 -18.07 34.37
N SER A 428 5.20 -18.95 33.98
CA SER A 428 4.75 -20.10 34.79
C SER A 428 5.81 -21.21 34.98
N CYS A 429 6.92 -21.19 34.21
CA CYS A 429 7.96 -22.23 34.28
C CYS A 429 9.12 -21.91 35.22
N ARG A 430 9.14 -20.79 35.94
CA ARG A 430 10.27 -20.39 36.80
C ARG A 430 10.31 -21.02 38.22
N ASN A 431 9.34 -21.81 38.63
CA ASN A 431 9.23 -22.33 40.02
C ASN A 431 9.23 -23.84 40.09
N ALA A 432 10.22 -24.54 39.47
CA ALA A 432 10.38 -25.98 39.67
C ALA A 432 11.67 -26.36 40.41
N GLU A 433 12.55 -25.41 40.79
CA GLU A 433 13.80 -25.76 41.51
C GLU A 433 14.03 -25.07 42.87
N ASP A 434 13.14 -24.15 43.33
CA ASP A 434 13.24 -23.58 44.70
C ASP A 434 12.00 -23.87 45.53
N GLY A 435 12.25 -24.65 46.59
CA GLY A 435 11.37 -25.26 47.55
C GLY A 435 10.15 -24.50 48.06
N GLU A 436 9.14 -25.33 48.38
CA GLU A 436 8.01 -25.16 49.26
C GLU A 436 8.01 -23.91 50.17
N ASN A 437 7.24 -22.90 49.82
CA ASN A 437 6.43 -22.03 50.67
C ASN A 437 6.08 -20.73 49.91
N ALA A 438 4.95 -20.72 49.23
CA ALA A 438 4.31 -19.47 48.84
C ALA A 438 2.80 -19.62 48.93
N ASP A 439 2.24 -18.74 49.73
CA ASP A 439 0.84 -18.52 50.05
C ASP A 439 -0.04 -18.38 48.80
N ARG A 440 -1.14 -19.12 48.74
CA ARG A 440 -2.08 -19.16 47.61
C ARG A 440 -3.09 -18.01 47.69
N THR A 441 -2.63 -16.78 47.55
CA THR A 441 -3.52 -15.63 47.31
C THR A 441 -2.75 -14.58 46.47
N GLY A 442 -2.70 -14.76 45.15
CA GLY A 442 -2.10 -13.79 44.21
C GLY A 442 -2.62 -14.07 42.83
N SER A 443 -3.27 -13.08 42.21
CA SER A 443 -3.70 -13.02 40.82
C SER A 443 -2.64 -13.56 39.88
N LEU A 444 -3.04 -14.36 38.88
CA LEU A 444 -2.25 -14.90 37.80
C LEU A 444 -1.76 -13.74 36.88
N GLU A 445 -0.70 -13.05 37.27
CA GLU A 445 0.09 -12.17 36.38
C GLU A 445 1.30 -12.95 35.86
N GLY A 446 1.05 -13.92 35.02
CA GLY A 446 2.09 -14.60 34.23
C GLY A 446 2.48 -13.76 33.01
N GLY A 447 3.40 -12.80 33.18
CA GLY A 447 3.93 -12.01 32.06
C GLY A 447 4.67 -12.89 31.04
N LEU A 448 4.52 -12.58 29.75
CA LEU A 448 5.22 -13.25 28.65
C LEU A 448 6.65 -12.68 28.55
N THR A 449 7.66 -13.55 28.47
CA THR A 449 9.07 -13.13 28.32
C THR A 449 9.65 -13.73 27.04
N TYR A 450 10.34 -12.90 26.27
CA TYR A 450 11.16 -13.34 25.13
C TYR A 450 12.64 -13.22 25.49
N ARG A 451 13.40 -14.25 25.14
CA ARG A 451 14.85 -14.23 25.26
C ARG A 451 15.50 -14.29 23.90
N VAL A 452 16.42 -13.35 23.65
CA VAL A 452 17.25 -13.31 22.45
C VAL A 452 18.70 -13.50 22.89
N GLU A 453 19.39 -14.46 22.27
CA GLU A 453 20.81 -14.70 22.52
C GLU A 453 21.66 -13.63 21.82
N HIS A 454 22.83 -13.33 22.40
CA HIS A 454 23.86 -12.58 21.68
C HIS A 454 24.26 -13.33 20.40
N GLY A 455 24.45 -12.59 19.32
CA GLY A 455 24.86 -13.17 18.04
C GLY A 455 24.93 -12.14 16.93
N LYS A 456 25.29 -12.62 15.75
CA LYS A 456 25.33 -11.81 14.54
C LYS A 456 24.35 -12.36 13.54
N TYR A 457 23.70 -11.47 12.84
CA TYR A 457 22.95 -11.87 11.64
C TYR A 457 23.93 -12.24 10.53
N MET A 458 23.60 -13.28 9.79
CA MET A 458 24.34 -13.75 8.62
C MET A 458 23.57 -13.41 7.35
N ALA A 459 24.30 -13.06 6.30
CA ALA A 459 23.70 -12.79 4.99
C ALA A 459 22.90 -14.00 4.49
N ALA A 460 21.76 -13.71 3.84
CA ALA A 460 20.85 -14.72 3.33
C ALA A 460 20.29 -14.36 1.94
N ASP A 461 19.97 -15.37 1.14
CA ASP A 461 19.07 -15.25 0.00
C ASP A 461 17.65 -15.55 0.52
N TYR A 462 16.84 -14.51 0.66
CA TYR A 462 15.55 -14.59 1.36
C TYR A 462 14.39 -14.26 0.42
N GLN A 463 13.39 -15.17 0.36
CA GLN A 463 12.17 -14.97 -0.41
C GLN A 463 11.06 -14.41 0.47
N VAL A 464 10.58 -13.21 0.13
CA VAL A 464 9.40 -12.61 0.75
C VAL A 464 8.15 -13.33 0.24
N GLU A 465 7.27 -13.75 1.15
CA GLU A 465 5.97 -14.34 0.80
C GLU A 465 5.04 -13.29 0.17
N PRO A 466 4.07 -13.72 -0.68
CA PRO A 466 2.97 -12.86 -1.11
C PRO A 466 2.23 -12.26 0.08
N ASP A 467 1.78 -11.02 -0.02
CA ASP A 467 1.14 -10.30 1.09
C ASP A 467 -0.27 -10.85 1.36
N ALA A 468 -0.46 -11.50 2.51
CA ALA A 468 -1.74 -12.06 2.92
C ALA A 468 -2.81 -10.97 3.18
N SER A 469 -2.39 -9.77 3.63
CA SER A 469 -3.29 -8.62 3.77
C SER A 469 -3.81 -8.14 2.41
N ALA A 470 -2.91 -8.08 1.38
CA ALA A 470 -3.30 -7.75 0.01
C ALA A 470 -4.20 -8.84 -0.59
N ALA A 471 -3.88 -10.12 -0.33
CA ALA A 471 -4.68 -11.27 -0.77
C ALA A 471 -6.12 -11.23 -0.24
N ALA A 472 -6.33 -10.74 0.96
CA ALA A 472 -7.64 -10.68 1.62
C ALA A 472 -8.71 -9.94 0.79
N TYR A 473 -8.33 -8.87 0.08
CA TYR A 473 -9.26 -8.14 -0.80
C TYR A 473 -9.72 -9.02 -1.97
N PHE A 474 -8.82 -9.78 -2.58
CA PHE A 474 -9.16 -10.70 -3.68
C PHE A 474 -10.00 -11.88 -3.18
N PHE A 475 -9.72 -12.40 -1.99
CA PHE A 475 -10.55 -13.45 -1.39
C PHE A 475 -11.97 -12.95 -1.13
N ALA A 476 -12.14 -11.77 -0.55
CA ALA A 476 -13.43 -11.16 -0.32
C ALA A 476 -14.18 -10.80 -1.63
N MET A 477 -13.45 -10.55 -2.71
CA MET A 477 -13.97 -10.21 -4.03
C MET A 477 -14.64 -11.37 -4.75
N SER A 478 -14.29 -12.64 -4.43
CA SER A 478 -14.73 -13.84 -5.16
C SER A 478 -16.25 -13.93 -5.38
N PRO A 479 -17.14 -13.76 -4.36
CA PRO A 479 -18.59 -13.73 -4.58
C PRO A 479 -19.07 -12.54 -5.40
N LEU A 480 -18.39 -11.39 -5.31
CA LEU A 480 -18.78 -10.16 -6.01
C LEU A 480 -18.55 -10.26 -7.52
N VAL A 481 -17.49 -10.94 -7.93
CA VAL A 481 -17.21 -11.22 -9.37
C VAL A 481 -17.79 -12.55 -9.84
N GLY A 482 -18.29 -13.40 -8.92
CA GLY A 482 -18.86 -14.70 -9.24
C GLY A 482 -17.84 -15.72 -9.77
N LYS A 483 -16.55 -15.54 -9.49
CA LYS A 483 -15.45 -16.39 -9.94
C LYS A 483 -14.62 -16.89 -8.77
N SER A 484 -14.05 -18.10 -8.91
CA SER A 484 -13.00 -18.56 -7.98
C SER A 484 -11.73 -17.72 -8.15
N ILE A 485 -11.03 -17.47 -7.06
CA ILE A 485 -9.80 -16.69 -7.07
C ILE A 485 -8.70 -17.46 -6.34
N THR A 486 -7.55 -17.61 -6.98
CA THR A 486 -6.32 -18.17 -6.40
C THR A 486 -5.30 -17.05 -6.24
N VAL A 487 -4.70 -16.92 -5.08
CA VAL A 487 -3.53 -16.06 -4.88
C VAL A 487 -2.27 -16.90 -4.98
N LYS A 488 -1.47 -16.61 -6.01
CA LYS A 488 -0.30 -17.40 -6.37
C LYS A 488 0.76 -17.39 -5.26
N GLY A 489 1.21 -18.58 -4.87
CA GLY A 489 2.30 -18.77 -3.91
C GLY A 489 1.96 -18.43 -2.46
N LEU A 490 0.71 -18.10 -2.13
CA LEU A 490 0.25 -17.97 -0.76
C LEU A 490 -0.40 -19.29 -0.33
N HIS A 491 -0.01 -19.82 0.83
CA HIS A 491 -0.50 -21.08 1.37
C HIS A 491 -0.98 -20.91 2.83
N PRO A 492 -1.81 -21.83 3.36
CA PRO A 492 -2.33 -21.74 4.73
C PRO A 492 -1.26 -21.77 5.82
N ASP A 493 -0.09 -22.34 5.54
CA ASP A 493 1.07 -22.44 6.44
C ASP A 493 1.99 -21.20 6.41
N SER A 494 1.57 -20.14 5.69
CA SER A 494 2.26 -18.85 5.69
C SER A 494 2.52 -18.36 7.12
N MET A 495 3.65 -17.69 7.32
CA MET A 495 3.94 -17.06 8.61
C MET A 495 3.06 -15.84 8.91
N GLN A 496 2.23 -15.40 7.97
CA GLN A 496 1.35 -14.25 8.09
C GLN A 496 0.01 -14.67 8.71
N GLY A 497 -0.32 -14.12 9.88
CA GLY A 497 -1.58 -14.42 10.57
C GLY A 497 -2.84 -14.07 9.74
N ASP A 498 -2.73 -13.12 8.82
CA ASP A 498 -3.83 -12.66 7.96
C ASP A 498 -4.37 -13.75 7.01
N THR A 499 -3.66 -14.85 6.77
CA THR A 499 -4.21 -16.03 6.06
C THR A 499 -5.43 -16.63 6.79
N GLY A 500 -5.50 -16.45 8.12
CA GLY A 500 -6.66 -16.84 8.93
C GLY A 500 -7.96 -16.13 8.53
N PHE A 501 -7.86 -15.01 7.79
CA PHE A 501 -9.04 -14.29 7.31
C PHE A 501 -9.92 -15.13 6.37
N VAL A 502 -9.33 -16.05 5.59
CA VAL A 502 -10.09 -17.02 4.77
C VAL A 502 -11.04 -17.81 5.64
N LYS A 503 -10.59 -18.30 6.81
CA LYS A 503 -11.44 -19.05 7.73
C LYS A 503 -12.56 -18.20 8.34
N ILE A 504 -12.30 -16.92 8.58
CA ILE A 504 -13.32 -15.96 9.05
C ILE A 504 -14.40 -15.79 7.98
N LEU A 505 -14.01 -15.58 6.72
CA LEU A 505 -14.95 -15.46 5.60
C LEU A 505 -15.74 -16.75 5.35
N GLU A 506 -15.11 -17.94 5.51
CA GLU A 506 -15.80 -19.25 5.44
C GLU A 506 -16.86 -19.38 6.52
N ASN A 507 -16.49 -19.07 7.78
CA ASN A 507 -17.41 -19.15 8.91
C ASN A 507 -18.58 -18.17 8.77
N ALA A 508 -18.36 -17.02 8.09
CA ALA A 508 -19.41 -16.07 7.75
C ALA A 508 -20.28 -16.55 6.55
N GLY A 509 -19.92 -17.65 5.89
CA GLY A 509 -20.63 -18.19 4.71
C GLY A 509 -20.34 -17.42 3.41
N TRP A 510 -19.34 -16.52 3.41
CA TRP A 510 -19.01 -15.67 2.25
C TRP A 510 -18.29 -16.43 1.13
N ILE A 511 -17.34 -17.29 1.50
CA ILE A 511 -16.51 -18.08 0.58
C ILE A 511 -16.36 -19.53 1.06
N ASN A 512 -15.76 -20.37 0.20
CA ASN A 512 -15.19 -21.66 0.56
C ASN A 512 -13.73 -21.68 0.11
N GLY A 513 -12.79 -21.92 1.03
CA GLY A 513 -11.36 -21.95 0.78
C GLY A 513 -10.82 -23.37 0.55
N ARG A 514 -9.73 -23.47 -0.21
CA ARG A 514 -8.96 -24.70 -0.40
C ARG A 514 -7.52 -24.36 -0.75
N ASP A 515 -6.60 -25.22 -0.36
CA ASP A 515 -5.20 -25.13 -0.78
C ASP A 515 -4.99 -25.90 -2.08
N GLU A 516 -4.41 -25.25 -3.08
CA GLU A 516 -4.06 -25.85 -4.36
C GLU A 516 -2.56 -25.65 -4.63
N ALA A 517 -2.03 -26.37 -5.61
CA ALA A 517 -0.60 -26.34 -5.93
C ALA A 517 -0.10 -24.92 -6.29
N GLU A 518 -0.94 -24.11 -6.93
CA GLU A 518 -0.60 -22.73 -7.29
C GLU A 518 -0.72 -21.75 -6.12
N GLY A 519 -1.48 -22.11 -5.06
CA GLY A 519 -1.73 -21.27 -3.89
C GLY A 519 -3.13 -21.39 -3.32
N LEU A 520 -3.39 -20.58 -2.31
CA LEU A 520 -4.66 -20.53 -1.59
C LEU A 520 -5.78 -20.05 -2.52
N THR A 521 -6.78 -20.89 -2.72
CA THR A 521 -7.91 -20.67 -3.61
C THR A 521 -9.20 -20.51 -2.82
N VAL A 522 -10.03 -19.55 -3.22
CA VAL A 522 -11.39 -19.36 -2.68
C VAL A 522 -12.42 -19.46 -3.79
N CYS A 523 -13.58 -19.97 -3.45
CA CYS A 523 -14.75 -20.04 -4.33
C CYS A 523 -15.91 -19.26 -3.68
N PRO A 524 -16.84 -18.69 -4.45
CA PRO A 524 -18.03 -18.06 -3.91
C PRO A 524 -18.80 -19.00 -2.98
N GLY A 525 -19.05 -18.59 -1.73
CA GLY A 525 -19.91 -19.30 -0.79
C GLY A 525 -21.38 -18.92 -0.95
N ILE A 526 -21.62 -17.70 -1.43
CA ILE A 526 -22.96 -17.17 -1.73
C ILE A 526 -23.07 -16.80 -3.22
N ARG A 527 -24.31 -16.77 -3.74
CA ARG A 527 -24.62 -16.24 -5.06
C ARG A 527 -25.34 -14.91 -4.91
N LEU A 528 -24.74 -13.88 -5.47
CA LEU A 528 -25.36 -12.56 -5.57
C LEU A 528 -26.12 -12.50 -6.89
N ASN A 529 -27.46 -12.61 -6.87
CA ASN A 529 -28.26 -12.55 -8.10
C ASN A 529 -28.35 -11.10 -8.62
N GLY A 530 -28.25 -10.97 -9.94
CA GLY A 530 -28.08 -9.73 -10.70
C GLY A 530 -28.93 -8.54 -10.22
N PHE A 531 -28.23 -7.42 -10.03
CA PHE A 531 -28.78 -6.16 -9.57
C PHE A 531 -29.45 -5.41 -10.72
N SER A 532 -30.78 -5.31 -10.69
CA SER A 532 -31.50 -4.35 -11.52
C SER A 532 -31.71 -3.06 -10.73
N SER A 533 -31.12 -1.98 -11.25
CA SER A 533 -31.33 -0.57 -10.83
C SER A 533 -31.16 -0.23 -9.35
N GLY A 534 -29.95 0.11 -8.95
CA GLY A 534 -29.71 1.13 -7.90
C GLY A 534 -29.57 0.65 -6.46
N CYS A 535 -29.97 -0.55 -6.07
CA CYS A 535 -29.77 -1.07 -4.72
C CYS A 535 -29.54 -2.58 -4.74
N ALA A 536 -28.52 -3.04 -4.02
CA ALA A 536 -28.23 -4.45 -3.86
C ALA A 536 -29.27 -5.14 -2.94
N LYS A 537 -29.91 -6.20 -3.42
CA LYS A 537 -30.81 -7.05 -2.60
C LYS A 537 -30.28 -8.48 -2.58
N ILE A 538 -30.31 -9.09 -1.40
CA ILE A 538 -30.01 -10.51 -1.23
C ILE A 538 -31.14 -11.31 -1.88
N ALA A 539 -30.82 -12.23 -2.80
CA ALA A 539 -31.81 -13.13 -3.37
C ALA A 539 -32.00 -14.33 -2.43
N SER A 540 -33.17 -14.40 -1.82
CA SER A 540 -33.65 -15.63 -1.23
C SER A 540 -34.20 -16.53 -2.34
N ASP A 541 -33.34 -17.36 -2.94
CA ASP A 541 -33.77 -18.45 -3.82
C ASP A 541 -33.04 -19.73 -3.43
N THR A 542 -33.52 -20.34 -2.38
CA THR A 542 -33.44 -21.80 -2.21
C THR A 542 -34.86 -22.33 -2.30
N GLY A 543 -35.25 -22.74 -3.50
CA GLY A 543 -36.36 -23.66 -3.69
C GLY A 543 -36.04 -25.01 -3.06
N SER A 544 -36.14 -25.10 -1.77
CA SER A 544 -36.38 -26.32 -1.01
C SER A 544 -37.16 -25.90 0.25
N GLU A 545 -38.48 -26.12 0.16
CA GLU A 545 -39.36 -26.22 1.31
C GLU A 545 -38.85 -27.32 2.24
N SER A 546 -38.17 -26.94 3.30
CA SER A 546 -38.16 -27.67 4.57
C SER A 546 -37.88 -26.70 5.70
N ALA A 547 -38.94 -26.14 6.16
CA ALA A 547 -39.35 -25.76 7.49
C ALA A 547 -38.31 -25.83 8.63
N ALA A 548 -37.99 -24.65 9.17
CA ALA A 548 -38.07 -24.45 10.60
C ALA A 548 -38.57 -23.02 10.82
N THR A 549 -39.86 -22.81 10.77
CA THR A 549 -40.53 -21.63 11.30
C THR A 549 -40.41 -21.66 12.84
N GLY A 550 -39.31 -21.10 13.33
CA GLY A 550 -39.31 -20.58 14.71
C GLY A 550 -40.06 -19.23 14.68
N GLU A 551 -41.08 -19.12 15.45
CA GLU A 551 -41.81 -17.87 15.71
C GLU A 551 -40.84 -16.81 16.22
N ASN A 552 -40.76 -15.71 15.55
CA ASN A 552 -39.97 -14.48 15.65
C ASN A 552 -38.82 -14.41 14.64
N GLY A 553 -39.02 -13.61 13.61
CA GLY A 553 -38.03 -13.29 12.57
C GLY A 553 -36.84 -12.46 13.10
N SER A 554 -36.09 -12.97 14.07
CA SER A 554 -34.82 -12.39 14.50
C SER A 554 -33.71 -12.97 13.61
N CYS A 555 -33.13 -12.12 12.77
CA CYS A 555 -31.86 -12.41 12.10
C CYS A 555 -30.84 -12.90 13.16
N ARG A 556 -30.28 -14.10 12.98
CA ARG A 556 -29.31 -14.66 13.92
C ARG A 556 -28.03 -13.84 13.87
N MET A 557 -27.62 -13.24 15.01
CA MET A 557 -26.40 -12.48 15.10
C MET A 557 -25.20 -13.42 15.28
N GLN A 558 -24.21 -13.31 14.39
CA GLN A 558 -22.95 -14.04 14.54
C GLN A 558 -21.90 -13.12 15.16
N VAL A 559 -21.20 -13.57 16.20
CA VAL A 559 -20.07 -12.84 16.79
C VAL A 559 -18.78 -13.31 16.14
N ILE A 560 -18.01 -12.36 15.59
CA ILE A 560 -16.75 -12.61 14.90
C ILE A 560 -15.65 -11.83 15.62
N ASP A 561 -14.71 -12.54 16.24
CA ASP A 561 -13.53 -11.96 16.84
C ASP A 561 -12.45 -11.73 15.77
N MET A 562 -12.09 -10.46 15.57
CA MET A 562 -11.08 -10.02 14.60
C MET A 562 -9.72 -9.74 15.25
N SER A 563 -9.49 -10.07 16.52
CA SER A 563 -8.23 -9.78 17.22
C SER A 563 -6.99 -10.34 16.53
N SER A 564 -7.09 -11.50 15.87
CA SER A 564 -6.01 -12.13 15.11
C SER A 564 -5.79 -11.56 13.70
N CYS A 565 -6.83 -10.94 13.10
CA CYS A 565 -6.82 -10.40 11.73
C CYS A 565 -7.42 -8.98 11.69
N SER A 566 -7.19 -8.19 12.71
CA SER A 566 -7.85 -6.89 12.93
C SER A 566 -7.67 -5.91 11.76
N ASP A 567 -6.58 -6.02 11.03
CA ASP A 567 -6.31 -5.26 9.82
C ASP A 567 -7.32 -5.52 8.70
N GLN A 568 -8.02 -6.68 8.71
CA GLN A 568 -9.04 -7.05 7.73
C GLN A 568 -10.47 -6.69 8.16
N THR A 569 -10.63 -6.00 9.29
CA THR A 569 -11.94 -5.57 9.80
C THR A 569 -12.71 -4.75 8.76
N ILE A 570 -12.03 -3.85 8.05
CA ILE A 570 -12.65 -3.01 7.01
C ILE A 570 -13.16 -3.87 5.85
N THR A 571 -12.36 -4.84 5.41
CA THR A 571 -12.72 -5.78 4.32
C THR A 571 -13.95 -6.61 4.69
N LEU A 572 -13.99 -7.15 5.92
CA LEU A 572 -15.14 -7.88 6.43
C LEU A 572 -16.38 -6.99 6.53
N ALA A 573 -16.23 -5.77 7.06
CA ALA A 573 -17.33 -4.82 7.25
C ALA A 573 -17.95 -4.37 5.92
N ALA A 574 -17.14 -4.18 4.86
CA ALA A 574 -17.62 -3.82 3.53
C ALA A 574 -18.54 -4.90 2.95
N VAL A 575 -18.18 -6.18 3.08
CA VAL A 575 -19.00 -7.29 2.54
C VAL A 575 -20.13 -7.73 3.49
N ALA A 576 -20.13 -7.29 4.74
CA ALA A 576 -21.09 -7.71 5.75
C ALA A 576 -22.57 -7.40 5.40
N PRO A 577 -22.92 -6.27 4.77
CA PRO A 577 -24.30 -6.00 4.38
C PRO A 577 -24.93 -7.05 3.44
N TYR A 578 -24.11 -7.81 2.72
CA TYR A 578 -24.53 -8.86 1.78
C TYR A 578 -24.70 -10.24 2.43
N LEU A 579 -24.26 -10.42 3.69
CA LEU A 579 -24.40 -11.69 4.39
C LEU A 579 -25.87 -12.00 4.72
N GLU A 580 -26.21 -13.28 4.88
CA GLU A 580 -27.56 -13.71 5.26
C GLU A 580 -27.88 -13.36 6.72
N ASN A 581 -26.87 -13.40 7.59
CA ASN A 581 -27.00 -13.14 9.02
C ASN A 581 -26.33 -11.84 9.41
N GLY A 582 -26.82 -11.19 10.47
CA GLY A 582 -26.12 -10.07 11.09
C GLY A 582 -24.82 -10.52 11.73
N ILE A 583 -23.81 -9.64 11.74
CA ILE A 583 -22.55 -9.88 12.42
C ILE A 583 -22.26 -8.82 13.47
N ARG A 584 -21.63 -9.26 14.57
CA ARG A 584 -20.97 -8.40 15.55
C ARG A 584 -19.47 -8.64 15.46
N ILE A 585 -18.72 -7.62 15.10
CA ILE A 585 -17.26 -7.64 14.99
C ILE A 585 -16.68 -7.16 16.32
N THR A 586 -15.86 -8.00 16.96
CA THR A 586 -15.25 -7.76 18.28
C THR A 586 -13.73 -7.86 18.23
N GLY A 587 -13.03 -7.51 19.32
CA GLY A 587 -11.57 -7.61 19.42
C GLY A 587 -10.80 -6.54 18.62
N ILE A 588 -11.42 -5.38 18.38
CA ILE A 588 -10.93 -4.36 17.44
C ILE A 588 -10.67 -2.98 18.07
N SER A 589 -10.72 -2.81 19.38
CA SER A 589 -10.55 -1.51 20.06
C SER A 589 -9.30 -0.73 19.62
N HIS A 590 -8.19 -1.43 19.42
CA HIS A 590 -6.90 -0.86 19.03
C HIS A 590 -6.87 -0.24 17.61
N ILE A 591 -7.81 -0.64 16.70
CA ILE A 591 -7.84 -0.06 15.36
C ILE A 591 -8.29 1.40 15.31
N ARG A 592 -8.81 1.95 16.44
CA ARG A 592 -9.07 3.38 16.58
C ARG A 592 -7.80 4.25 16.54
N HIS A 593 -6.66 3.66 16.88
CA HIS A 593 -5.38 4.37 17.03
C HIS A 593 -4.38 4.04 15.93
N GLN A 594 -4.85 3.56 14.77
CA GLN A 594 -4.00 3.21 13.62
C GLN A 594 -3.87 4.40 12.64
N GLU A 595 -4.05 4.17 11.35
CA GLU A 595 -3.97 5.22 10.31
C GLU A 595 -5.10 6.25 10.45
N SER A 596 -6.28 5.76 10.86
CA SER A 596 -7.50 6.52 11.17
C SER A 596 -8.20 5.89 12.38
N ASP A 597 -9.23 6.53 12.92
CA ASP A 597 -10.21 5.82 13.77
C ASP A 597 -11.07 4.94 12.83
N ARG A 598 -10.59 3.71 12.60
CA ARG A 598 -11.20 2.79 11.65
C ARG A 598 -12.61 2.39 12.03
N ILE A 599 -12.93 2.29 13.33
CA ILE A 599 -14.28 1.93 13.78
C ILE A 599 -15.26 3.03 13.35
N SER A 600 -14.98 4.27 13.70
CA SER A 600 -15.84 5.40 13.35
C SER A 600 -15.92 5.63 11.84
N ALA A 601 -14.80 5.42 11.12
CA ALA A 601 -14.74 5.51 9.66
C ALA A 601 -15.63 4.45 8.98
N ILE A 602 -15.51 3.18 9.35
CA ILE A 602 -16.35 2.08 8.83
C ILE A 602 -17.82 2.39 9.03
N VAL A 603 -18.20 2.76 10.24
CA VAL A 603 -19.60 3.03 10.58
C VAL A 603 -20.14 4.22 9.80
N SER A 604 -19.34 5.27 9.62
CA SER A 604 -19.72 6.47 8.86
C SER A 604 -19.94 6.13 7.38
N GLU A 605 -19.01 5.42 6.76
CA GLU A 605 -19.12 5.11 5.32
C GLU A 605 -20.24 4.11 5.03
N LEU A 606 -20.41 3.08 5.84
CA LEU A 606 -21.54 2.16 5.72
C LEU A 606 -22.90 2.87 5.89
N ARG A 607 -23.00 3.84 6.81
CA ARG A 607 -24.23 4.67 6.95
C ARG A 607 -24.52 5.52 5.73
N LYS A 608 -23.49 6.13 5.12
CA LYS A 608 -23.67 6.87 3.84
C LYS A 608 -24.23 5.97 2.75
N MET A 609 -23.82 4.72 2.72
CA MET A 609 -24.33 3.72 1.77
C MET A 609 -25.73 3.20 2.15
N GLY A 610 -26.28 3.56 3.30
CA GLY A 610 -27.59 3.12 3.77
C GLY A 610 -27.59 1.80 4.52
N ALA A 611 -26.43 1.27 4.91
CA ALA A 611 -26.32 0.05 5.68
C ALA A 611 -26.89 0.19 7.10
N LYS A 612 -27.44 -0.89 7.63
CA LYS A 612 -27.92 -0.98 9.03
C LYS A 612 -26.72 -1.32 9.93
N VAL A 613 -25.99 -0.30 10.34
CA VAL A 613 -24.77 -0.43 11.14
C VAL A 613 -24.86 0.36 12.44
N LEU A 614 -24.34 -0.22 13.52
CA LEU A 614 -24.26 0.38 14.87
C LEU A 614 -22.83 0.23 15.40
N GLU A 615 -22.31 1.32 15.94
CA GLU A 615 -21.13 1.32 16.82
C GLU A 615 -21.61 1.07 18.24
N ASP A 616 -21.11 0.00 18.87
CA ASP A 616 -21.49 -0.42 20.23
C ASP A 616 -20.23 -0.57 21.08
N GLY A 617 -19.80 0.54 21.68
CA GLY A 617 -18.50 0.65 22.33
C GLY A 617 -17.38 0.53 21.30
N ASP A 618 -16.54 -0.50 21.44
CA ASP A 618 -15.47 -0.81 20.48
C ASP A 618 -15.86 -1.93 19.50
N ASP A 619 -17.11 -2.37 19.51
CA ASP A 619 -17.64 -3.36 18.58
C ASP A 619 -18.38 -2.68 17.43
N ILE A 620 -18.49 -3.38 16.29
CA ILE A 620 -19.31 -2.95 15.16
C ILE A 620 -20.40 -4.02 14.93
N VAL A 621 -21.66 -3.59 14.90
CA VAL A 621 -22.80 -4.47 14.59
C VAL A 621 -23.34 -4.09 13.21
N ILE A 622 -23.34 -5.05 12.28
CA ILE A 622 -23.82 -4.86 10.91
C ILE A 622 -24.93 -5.88 10.64
N ASN A 623 -26.08 -5.39 10.21
CA ASN A 623 -27.20 -6.24 9.81
C ASN A 623 -27.31 -6.30 8.27
N PRO A 624 -27.79 -7.42 7.72
CA PRO A 624 -28.10 -7.52 6.29
C PRO A 624 -28.95 -6.34 5.84
N SER A 625 -28.57 -5.72 4.75
CA SER A 625 -29.25 -4.51 4.25
C SER A 625 -28.92 -4.26 2.77
N GLY A 626 -29.89 -3.71 2.05
CA GLY A 626 -29.59 -3.14 0.74
C GLY A 626 -28.75 -1.88 0.94
N ILE A 627 -27.66 -1.78 0.18
CA ILE A 627 -26.78 -0.60 0.17
C ILE A 627 -26.79 0.05 -1.20
N CYS A 628 -26.53 1.36 -1.22
CA CYS A 628 -26.50 2.21 -2.39
C CYS A 628 -25.11 2.79 -2.62
N PRO A 629 -24.75 3.15 -3.88
CA PRO A 629 -23.48 3.83 -4.15
C PRO A 629 -23.39 5.16 -3.41
N ALA A 630 -22.18 5.49 -2.96
CA ALA A 630 -21.85 6.72 -2.26
C ALA A 630 -20.45 7.21 -2.63
N GLU A 631 -20.11 8.41 -2.22
CA GLU A 631 -18.73 8.90 -2.21
C GLU A 631 -18.08 8.50 -0.89
N ILE A 632 -17.11 7.59 -0.98
CA ILE A 632 -16.40 7.01 0.17
C ILE A 632 -15.18 7.85 0.50
N GLU A 633 -15.15 8.41 1.70
CA GLU A 633 -13.98 9.05 2.28
C GLU A 633 -13.00 8.00 2.76
N THR A 634 -11.73 8.12 2.37
CA THR A 634 -10.69 7.14 2.74
C THR A 634 -9.97 7.49 4.04
N TYR A 635 -10.11 8.71 4.54
CA TYR A 635 -9.41 9.17 5.75
C TYR A 635 -7.88 9.01 5.64
N ASN A 636 -7.33 9.05 4.42
CA ASN A 636 -5.93 8.73 4.10
C ASN A 636 -5.50 7.35 4.63
N ASP A 637 -6.45 6.40 4.70
CA ASP A 637 -6.22 5.01 5.10
C ASP A 637 -6.41 4.09 3.89
N HIS A 638 -5.31 3.44 3.50
CA HIS A 638 -5.27 2.53 2.35
C HIS A 638 -6.29 1.37 2.44
N ARG A 639 -6.60 0.91 3.67
CA ARG A 639 -7.56 -0.19 3.87
C ARG A 639 -9.00 0.28 3.65
N MET A 640 -9.32 1.53 3.97
CA MET A 640 -10.61 2.13 3.62
C MET A 640 -10.78 2.19 2.09
N ALA A 641 -9.76 2.68 1.37
CA ALA A 641 -9.79 2.74 -0.09
C ALA A 641 -10.01 1.36 -0.72
N MET A 642 -9.21 0.37 -0.33
CA MET A 642 -9.25 -0.97 -0.92
C MET A 642 -10.47 -1.78 -0.47
N GLY A 643 -10.83 -1.72 0.82
CA GLY A 643 -11.96 -2.46 1.36
C GLY A 643 -13.31 -2.02 0.76
N PHE A 644 -13.60 -0.72 0.77
CA PHE A 644 -14.86 -0.20 0.22
C PHE A 644 -14.92 -0.21 -1.31
N SER A 645 -13.77 -0.28 -2.01
CA SER A 645 -13.79 -0.45 -3.47
C SER A 645 -14.39 -1.78 -3.91
N LEU A 646 -14.44 -2.80 -3.03
CA LEU A 646 -15.08 -4.08 -3.32
C LEU A 646 -16.56 -3.91 -3.63
N ASP A 647 -17.26 -3.04 -2.90
CA ASP A 647 -18.68 -2.76 -3.13
C ASP A 647 -18.93 -2.20 -4.54
N GLY A 648 -17.96 -1.49 -5.10
CA GLY A 648 -18.03 -0.94 -6.44
C GLY A 648 -18.04 -1.97 -7.57
N LEU A 649 -17.63 -3.22 -7.33
CA LEU A 649 -17.80 -4.31 -8.28
C LEU A 649 -19.28 -4.58 -8.59
N ILE A 650 -20.15 -4.25 -7.64
CA ILE A 650 -21.60 -4.37 -7.76
C ILE A 650 -22.24 -2.97 -7.93
N LEU A 651 -21.84 -2.01 -7.12
CA LEU A 651 -22.38 -0.64 -7.08
C LEU A 651 -21.57 0.27 -8.02
N ARG A 652 -21.83 0.19 -9.32
CA ARG A 652 -20.99 0.83 -10.36
C ARG A 652 -20.83 2.35 -10.23
N ASN A 653 -21.75 3.05 -9.56
CA ASN A 653 -21.65 4.51 -9.35
C ASN A 653 -20.94 4.88 -8.04
N LEU A 654 -20.37 3.93 -7.33
CA LEU A 654 -19.58 4.19 -6.13
C LEU A 654 -18.30 4.95 -6.50
N THR A 655 -17.91 5.90 -5.67
CA THR A 655 -16.72 6.73 -5.86
C THR A 655 -15.82 6.59 -4.64
N ILE A 656 -14.54 6.29 -4.83
CA ILE A 656 -13.51 6.31 -3.78
C ILE A 656 -12.76 7.64 -3.87
N LEU A 657 -12.77 8.43 -2.82
CA LEU A 657 -11.99 9.67 -2.73
C LEU A 657 -10.56 9.34 -2.32
N ASP A 658 -9.58 10.06 -2.84
CA ASP A 658 -8.14 9.82 -2.64
C ASP A 658 -7.75 8.33 -2.74
N PRO A 659 -8.02 7.64 -3.86
CA PRO A 659 -7.76 6.21 -4.00
C PRO A 659 -6.28 5.85 -3.84
N MET A 660 -5.38 6.79 -4.17
CA MET A 660 -3.94 6.55 -4.19
C MET A 660 -3.29 6.56 -2.79
N CYS A 661 -4.05 6.78 -1.72
CA CYS A 661 -3.58 6.46 -0.36
C CYS A 661 -3.19 4.97 -0.21
N CYS A 662 -3.68 4.08 -1.11
CA CYS A 662 -3.26 2.68 -1.18
C CYS A 662 -1.79 2.48 -1.59
N ALA A 663 -1.13 3.48 -2.20
CA ALA A 663 0.28 3.40 -2.61
C ALA A 663 1.25 3.10 -1.45
N LYS A 664 0.82 3.36 -0.23
CA LYS A 664 1.53 2.99 1.00
C LYS A 664 1.77 1.48 1.15
N THR A 665 0.88 0.63 0.59
CA THR A 665 0.95 -0.83 0.74
C THR A 665 0.74 -1.60 -0.55
N PHE A 666 -0.06 -1.07 -1.46
CA PHE A 666 -0.35 -1.71 -2.74
C PHE A 666 -0.54 -0.63 -3.83
N PRO A 667 0.58 -0.10 -4.38
CA PRO A 667 0.56 1.03 -5.32
C PRO A 667 -0.34 0.84 -6.54
N ASP A 668 -0.45 -0.39 -7.04
CA ASP A 668 -1.13 -0.73 -8.29
C ASP A 668 -2.53 -1.34 -8.09
N TYR A 669 -3.07 -1.32 -6.85
CA TYR A 669 -4.34 -1.97 -6.52
C TYR A 669 -5.49 -1.58 -7.46
N PHE A 670 -5.66 -0.29 -7.75
CA PHE A 670 -6.75 0.17 -8.62
C PHE A 670 -6.52 -0.19 -10.10
N ALA A 671 -5.28 -0.44 -10.53
CA ALA A 671 -5.01 -1.02 -11.85
C ALA A 671 -5.44 -2.49 -11.91
N TYR A 672 -5.19 -3.28 -10.86
CA TYR A 672 -5.72 -4.64 -10.73
C TYR A 672 -7.26 -4.65 -10.74
N LEU A 673 -7.88 -3.73 -10.02
CA LEU A 673 -9.33 -3.61 -9.96
C LEU A 673 -9.91 -3.28 -11.34
N ASP A 674 -9.31 -2.34 -12.07
CA ASP A 674 -9.67 -2.02 -13.46
C ASP A 674 -9.54 -3.24 -14.38
N GLU A 675 -8.45 -3.99 -14.28
CA GLU A 675 -8.23 -5.20 -15.09
C GLU A 675 -9.31 -6.25 -14.80
N ILE A 676 -9.61 -6.51 -13.53
CA ILE A 676 -10.68 -7.47 -13.13
C ILE A 676 -12.05 -7.03 -13.63
N MET A 677 -12.37 -5.75 -13.56
CA MET A 677 -13.67 -5.23 -14.06
C MET A 677 -13.84 -5.34 -15.57
N ASN A 678 -12.73 -5.48 -16.32
CA ASN A 678 -12.73 -5.64 -17.77
C ASN A 678 -12.68 -7.10 -18.23
N LEU A 679 -12.47 -8.07 -17.32
CA LEU A 679 -12.53 -9.52 -17.56
C LEU A 679 -13.96 -10.04 -17.46
#